data_a77b2fa84ccce500d319588966ead3ad
#
_entry.id   a77b2fa84ccce500d319588966ead3ad
#
_cell.length_a   1.000
_cell.length_b   1.000
_cell.length_c   1.000
_cell.angle_alpha   90.00
_cell.angle_beta   90.00
_cell.angle_gamma   90.00
#
_symmetry.space_group_name_H-M   'P 1'
#
loop_
_entity.id
_entity.type
_entity.pdbx_description
1 polymer ?
#
loop_
_entity_poly.entity_id
_entity_poly.type
_entity_poly.pdbx_seq_one_letter_code
_entity_poly.pdbx_strand_id
1 'polypeptide(L)'
;MNRKRSDTIAFKLAIAFIITVVLQSLLISYLLISGGVIEQARINEYKIFSEKVNGRADNLANEMTNVWTNFELYTNQIRQYFTEIDNSDGGFTKSENEILEDLAPVVMDALYYTKTTGAFLIMEEGTDTENSHPAVYFRNVNPDRADEKNSNLYLFSGSWRIAEKMKVVTDSNWSPRLTLTDENQDFYEKPFQNVGMAPNERWLGYWSPPFRVKPEGEEVITYSIPLSDKKGKPVGVFGVEIAVNYLYKFLPASDLQPTNSYGYIIGTLSDEETNMHVVAAQGALQNRILHAGETLRLEEVDSRNSIYELKDHHGGKDLYACTNAMKMYYNNTPYDGEEWYLVGLMDKDALMQQPERILNALLTAFFISLCIGIIVAIVSGKWFTKLARVMELSEVQVGAFEIKMRSNRVFMTNQIPKMLNLTKAQQHEFEKDKFKFWDFLREISQSGTDEPNLYKIRIDGEEHWLRITQKMEDGIVRGVVMDVTEEILQTRALKEERDYDALTGVKNRRAFEHVQELLNAQLSAESHLGAVMCDLNELKQVNDSFGHDKGDEYIRFSAEAICKAFPFGGVFRVGGDEFVVLVDNLSEDEVKESCKKLTELMDEYRKTSGFRAGVAFGYSFYNPESDNKLEDMILRADEAMYKNKRSMKL
;
A
#
# COMPACT_ATOMS: atom_id res chain seq x y z
N MET A 1 44.53 3.22 49.18
CA MET A 1 43.14 2.79 49.50
C MET A 1 42.08 3.42 48.62
N ASN A 2 42.25 4.63 48.08
CA ASN A 2 41.27 5.32 47.19
C ASN A 2 41.11 4.68 45.82
N ARG A 3 42.14 4.07 45.24
CA ARG A 3 42.07 3.48 43.89
C ARG A 3 41.08 2.32 43.77
N LYS A 4 40.95 1.46 44.81
CA LYS A 4 39.97 0.36 44.86
C LYS A 4 38.51 0.86 45.01
N ARG A 5 38.30 2.05 45.58
CA ARG A 5 36.94 2.60 45.84
C ARG A 5 36.35 3.27 44.58
N SER A 6 37.17 3.96 43.78
CA SER A 6 36.71 4.58 42.51
C SER A 6 36.40 3.53 41.46
N ASP A 7 37.24 2.48 41.35
CA ASP A 7 36.99 1.36 40.42
C ASP A 7 35.74 0.57 40.81
N THR A 8 35.40 0.49 42.11
CA THR A 8 34.19 -0.20 42.60
C THR A 8 32.94 0.61 42.32
N ILE A 9 32.96 1.93 42.39
CA ILE A 9 31.82 2.81 42.12
C ILE A 9 31.54 2.84 40.60
N ALA A 10 32.56 3.01 39.78
CA ALA A 10 32.45 2.98 38.32
C ALA A 10 31.91 1.64 37.81
N PHE A 11 32.36 0.52 38.41
CA PHE A 11 31.86 -0.81 38.09
C PHE A 11 30.39 -0.98 38.48
N LYS A 12 29.96 -0.50 39.65
CA LYS A 12 28.56 -0.55 40.08
C LYS A 12 27.67 0.32 39.19
N LEU A 13 28.13 1.51 38.78
CA LEU A 13 27.39 2.39 37.86
C LEU A 13 27.27 1.75 36.46
N ALA A 14 28.33 1.13 35.95
CA ALA A 14 28.31 0.42 34.69
C ALA A 14 27.29 -0.74 34.70
N ILE A 15 27.30 -1.55 35.78
CA ILE A 15 26.30 -2.62 35.96
C ILE A 15 24.88 -2.06 36.04
N ALA A 16 24.65 -1.03 36.83
CA ALA A 16 23.34 -0.41 36.94
C ALA A 16 22.82 0.11 35.58
N PHE A 17 23.72 0.71 34.79
CA PHE A 17 23.41 1.19 33.44
C PHE A 17 23.10 0.04 32.49
N ILE A 18 23.89 -1.05 32.49
CA ILE A 18 23.56 -2.25 31.70
C ILE A 18 22.19 -2.81 32.07
N ILE A 19 21.94 -2.97 33.38
CA ILE A 19 20.64 -3.47 33.86
C ILE A 19 19.49 -2.57 33.36
N THR A 20 19.66 -1.25 33.42
CA THR A 20 18.62 -0.30 32.95
C THR A 20 18.37 -0.43 31.45
N VAL A 21 19.44 -0.52 30.64
CA VAL A 21 19.32 -0.70 29.18
C VAL A 21 18.65 -2.03 28.84
N VAL A 22 19.05 -3.11 29.53
CA VAL A 22 18.42 -4.43 29.34
C VAL A 22 16.94 -4.39 29.70
N LEU A 23 16.59 -3.81 30.85
CA LEU A 23 15.19 -3.68 31.28
C LEU A 23 14.37 -2.82 30.33
N GLN A 24 14.90 -1.69 29.84
CA GLN A 24 14.22 -0.85 28.85
C GLN A 24 14.02 -1.60 27.54
N SER A 25 15.05 -2.29 27.03
CA SER A 25 14.95 -3.08 25.79
C SER A 25 13.95 -4.21 25.92
N LEU A 26 13.94 -4.91 27.06
CA LEU A 26 12.94 -5.96 27.37
C LEU A 26 11.53 -5.38 27.47
N LEU A 27 11.36 -4.22 28.14
CA LEU A 27 10.07 -3.56 28.27
C LEU A 27 9.53 -3.12 26.91
N ILE A 28 10.35 -2.49 26.07
CA ILE A 28 9.95 -2.07 24.72
C ILE A 28 9.56 -3.29 23.88
N SER A 29 10.39 -4.35 23.90
CA SER A 29 10.07 -5.59 23.16
C SER A 29 8.78 -6.22 23.68
N TYR A 30 8.58 -6.27 24.99
CA TYR A 30 7.34 -6.74 25.59
C TYR A 30 6.13 -5.90 25.19
N LEU A 31 6.23 -4.57 25.23
CA LEU A 31 5.15 -3.67 24.82
C LEU A 31 4.80 -3.81 23.33
N LEU A 32 5.79 -4.00 22.46
CA LEU A 32 5.56 -4.20 21.03
C LEU A 32 4.90 -5.56 20.75
N ILE A 33 5.35 -6.61 21.43
CA ILE A 33 4.76 -7.95 21.28
C ILE A 33 3.37 -8.00 21.92
N SER A 34 3.21 -7.51 23.14
CA SER A 34 1.93 -7.47 23.85
C SER A 34 0.94 -6.44 23.26
N GLY A 35 1.44 -5.42 22.59
CA GLY A 35 0.66 -4.47 21.80
C GLY A 35 0.10 -5.06 20.51
N GLY A 36 0.36 -6.35 20.23
CA GLY A 36 -0.23 -7.07 19.11
C GLY A 36 0.33 -6.71 17.73
N VAL A 37 1.51 -6.08 17.65
CA VAL A 37 2.09 -5.65 16.36
C VAL A 37 2.26 -6.83 15.39
N ILE A 38 2.74 -7.98 15.89
CA ILE A 38 2.92 -9.19 15.08
C ILE A 38 1.57 -9.78 14.70
N GLU A 39 0.63 -9.82 15.66
CA GLU A 39 -0.72 -10.31 15.43
C GLU A 39 -1.46 -9.43 14.41
N GLN A 40 -1.35 -8.11 14.54
CA GLN A 40 -1.94 -7.18 13.57
C GLN A 40 -1.31 -7.33 12.18
N ALA A 41 0.00 -7.57 12.10
CA ALA A 41 0.66 -7.86 10.83
C ALA A 41 0.12 -9.16 10.20
N ARG A 42 -0.08 -10.21 11.01
CA ARG A 42 -0.67 -11.47 10.56
C ARG A 42 -2.10 -11.29 10.06
N ILE A 43 -2.94 -10.58 10.81
CA ILE A 43 -4.32 -10.28 10.41
C ILE A 43 -4.34 -9.46 9.10
N ASN A 44 -3.42 -8.52 8.94
CA ASN A 44 -3.32 -7.74 7.72
C ASN A 44 -2.94 -8.60 6.50
N GLU A 45 -2.01 -9.56 6.66
CA GLU A 45 -1.67 -10.49 5.57
C GLU A 45 -2.85 -11.39 5.21
N TYR A 46 -3.59 -11.91 6.21
CA TYR A 46 -4.82 -12.67 5.97
C TYR A 46 -5.86 -11.83 5.23
N LYS A 47 -6.05 -10.59 5.64
CA LYS A 47 -6.98 -9.66 4.98
C LYS A 47 -6.58 -9.39 3.53
N ILE A 48 -5.29 -9.08 3.27
CA ILE A 48 -4.79 -8.85 1.92
C ILE A 48 -4.97 -10.09 1.05
N PHE A 49 -4.69 -11.26 1.59
CA PHE A 49 -4.89 -12.52 0.89
C PHE A 49 -6.37 -12.74 0.56
N SER A 50 -7.25 -12.58 1.54
CA SER A 50 -8.70 -12.68 1.37
C SER A 50 -9.24 -11.67 0.34
N GLU A 51 -8.83 -10.39 0.41
CA GLU A 51 -9.25 -9.37 -0.55
C GLU A 51 -8.84 -9.71 -2.00
N LYS A 52 -7.66 -10.31 -2.18
CA LYS A 52 -7.22 -10.76 -3.51
C LYS A 52 -8.06 -11.92 -4.04
N VAL A 53 -8.34 -12.91 -3.18
CA VAL A 53 -9.16 -14.07 -3.56
C VAL A 53 -10.59 -13.62 -3.83
N ASN A 54 -11.16 -12.78 -2.98
CA ASN A 54 -12.50 -12.22 -3.16
C ASN A 54 -12.62 -11.44 -4.46
N GLY A 55 -11.69 -10.53 -4.73
CA GLY A 55 -11.68 -9.77 -5.98
C GLY A 55 -11.55 -10.66 -7.22
N ARG A 56 -10.82 -11.76 -7.12
CA ARG A 56 -10.71 -12.74 -8.22
C ARG A 56 -11.98 -13.58 -8.36
N ALA A 57 -12.59 -14.00 -7.25
CA ALA A 57 -13.85 -14.72 -7.26
C ALA A 57 -14.97 -13.88 -7.87
N ASP A 58 -15.08 -12.60 -7.48
CA ASP A 58 -16.06 -11.67 -8.04
C ASP A 58 -15.85 -11.47 -9.54
N ASN A 59 -14.59 -11.34 -9.98
CA ASN A 59 -14.26 -11.20 -11.40
C ASN A 59 -14.65 -12.46 -12.19
N LEU A 60 -14.27 -13.64 -11.70
CA LEU A 60 -14.63 -14.89 -12.35
C LEU A 60 -16.14 -15.11 -12.35
N ALA A 61 -16.81 -14.89 -11.22
CA ALA A 61 -18.27 -15.00 -11.13
C ALA A 61 -18.97 -14.04 -12.12
N ASN A 62 -18.45 -12.83 -12.28
CA ASN A 62 -18.98 -11.89 -13.28
C ASN A 62 -18.76 -12.39 -14.71
N GLU A 63 -17.60 -12.94 -15.05
CA GLU A 63 -17.38 -13.56 -16.36
C GLU A 63 -18.37 -14.70 -16.61
N MET A 64 -18.51 -15.60 -15.63
CA MET A 64 -19.39 -16.74 -15.74
C MET A 64 -20.87 -16.34 -15.85
N THR A 65 -21.35 -15.42 -15.01
CA THR A 65 -22.79 -15.11 -14.91
C THR A 65 -23.27 -13.99 -15.83
N ASN A 66 -22.40 -13.09 -16.27
CA ASN A 66 -22.79 -11.92 -17.04
C ASN A 66 -22.16 -11.84 -18.44
N VAL A 67 -21.00 -12.48 -18.67
CA VAL A 67 -20.34 -12.45 -19.97
C VAL A 67 -20.63 -13.75 -20.73
N TRP A 68 -20.22 -14.89 -20.18
CA TRP A 68 -20.34 -16.18 -20.87
C TRP A 68 -21.78 -16.69 -20.98
N THR A 69 -22.65 -16.29 -20.06
CA THR A 69 -24.09 -16.64 -20.09
C THR A 69 -24.97 -15.60 -20.80
N ASN A 70 -24.35 -14.56 -21.39
CA ASN A 70 -25.11 -13.50 -22.04
C ASN A 70 -25.51 -13.88 -23.47
N PHE A 71 -26.34 -14.87 -23.61
CA PHE A 71 -26.86 -15.32 -24.93
C PHE A 71 -28.39 -15.36 -25.01
N GLU A 72 -29.08 -14.59 -24.17
CA GLU A 72 -30.54 -14.51 -24.15
C GLU A 72 -31.14 -14.13 -25.50
N LEU A 73 -30.51 -13.22 -26.24
CA LEU A 73 -30.91 -12.84 -27.57
C LEU A 73 -31.02 -14.07 -28.49
N TYR A 74 -30.01 -14.90 -28.48
CA TYR A 74 -29.93 -16.10 -29.32
C TYR A 74 -30.88 -17.20 -28.84
N THR A 75 -31.05 -17.34 -27.54
CA THR A 75 -32.06 -18.22 -26.96
C THR A 75 -33.48 -17.85 -27.44
N ASN A 76 -33.81 -16.55 -27.44
CA ASN A 76 -35.10 -16.06 -27.91
C ASN A 76 -35.26 -16.30 -29.41
N GLN A 77 -34.22 -16.15 -30.21
CA GLN A 77 -34.26 -16.49 -31.66
C GLN A 77 -34.54 -17.98 -31.87
N ILE A 78 -33.87 -18.86 -31.11
CA ILE A 78 -34.08 -20.31 -31.18
C ILE A 78 -35.54 -20.66 -30.76
N ARG A 79 -36.07 -20.07 -29.70
CA ARG A 79 -37.44 -20.27 -29.25
C ARG A 79 -38.46 -19.78 -30.27
N GLN A 80 -38.21 -18.62 -30.85
CA GLN A 80 -39.08 -18.10 -31.92
C GLN A 80 -39.09 -19.06 -33.09
N TYR A 81 -37.93 -19.55 -33.51
CA TYR A 81 -37.84 -20.53 -34.60
C TYR A 81 -38.63 -21.81 -34.28
N PHE A 82 -38.45 -22.40 -33.07
CA PHE A 82 -39.29 -23.56 -32.66
C PHE A 82 -40.76 -23.24 -32.65
N THR A 83 -41.15 -22.03 -32.23
CA THR A 83 -42.53 -21.58 -32.23
C THR A 83 -43.12 -21.53 -33.65
N GLU A 84 -42.35 -21.15 -34.66
CA GLU A 84 -42.76 -21.04 -36.06
C GLU A 84 -42.92 -22.40 -36.74
N ILE A 85 -42.09 -23.39 -36.37
CA ILE A 85 -42.09 -24.73 -36.98
C ILE A 85 -42.94 -25.76 -36.20
N ASP A 86 -43.47 -25.38 -35.04
CA ASP A 86 -44.31 -26.26 -34.20
C ASP A 86 -45.66 -26.54 -34.84
N ASN A 87 -45.96 -27.81 -35.03
CA ASN A 87 -47.22 -28.26 -35.64
C ASN A 87 -48.28 -28.50 -34.57
N SER A 88 -49.56 -28.13 -34.90
CA SER A 88 -50.68 -28.31 -33.98
C SER A 88 -50.91 -29.78 -33.53
N ASP A 89 -50.44 -30.75 -34.29
CA ASP A 89 -50.58 -32.17 -34.03
C ASP A 89 -49.46 -32.79 -33.13
N GLY A 90 -48.50 -31.99 -32.70
CA GLY A 90 -47.41 -32.41 -31.78
C GLY A 90 -46.20 -32.94 -32.52
N GLY A 91 -45.31 -32.06 -32.89
CA GLY A 91 -44.02 -32.31 -33.56
C GLY A 91 -43.64 -31.14 -34.47
N PHE A 92 -42.45 -31.17 -34.99
CA PHE A 92 -41.97 -30.11 -35.86
C PHE A 92 -42.29 -30.40 -37.35
N THR A 93 -42.47 -29.32 -38.12
CA THR A 93 -42.69 -29.41 -39.57
C THR A 93 -41.42 -29.77 -40.37
N LYS A 94 -40.25 -29.69 -39.73
CA LYS A 94 -38.90 -29.97 -40.29
C LYS A 94 -38.25 -31.14 -39.58
N SER A 95 -37.32 -31.81 -40.27
CA SER A 95 -36.48 -32.83 -39.67
C SER A 95 -35.46 -32.20 -38.71
N GLU A 96 -34.96 -32.97 -37.73
CA GLU A 96 -33.96 -32.54 -36.74
C GLU A 96 -32.72 -31.94 -37.44
N ASN A 97 -32.25 -32.55 -38.53
CA ASN A 97 -31.08 -32.04 -39.27
C ASN A 97 -31.37 -30.70 -39.95
N GLU A 98 -32.57 -30.49 -40.51
CA GLU A 98 -32.95 -29.22 -41.12
C GLU A 98 -33.06 -28.12 -40.06
N ILE A 99 -33.60 -28.44 -38.89
CA ILE A 99 -33.70 -27.53 -37.76
C ILE A 99 -32.29 -27.08 -37.31
N LEU A 100 -31.37 -28.03 -37.15
CA LEU A 100 -30.00 -27.75 -36.73
C LEU A 100 -29.19 -27.00 -37.81
N GLU A 101 -29.42 -27.30 -39.10
CA GLU A 101 -28.81 -26.57 -40.21
C GLU A 101 -29.33 -25.12 -40.30
N ASP A 102 -30.58 -24.85 -39.95
CA ASP A 102 -31.15 -23.50 -39.93
C ASP A 102 -30.68 -22.70 -38.69
N LEU A 103 -30.53 -23.35 -37.54
CA LEU A 103 -30.10 -22.71 -36.29
C LEU A 103 -28.58 -22.63 -36.12
N ALA A 104 -27.78 -23.32 -36.92
CA ALA A 104 -26.35 -23.28 -36.85
C ALA A 104 -25.75 -21.84 -36.87
N PRO A 105 -26.22 -20.90 -37.70
CA PRO A 105 -25.77 -19.50 -37.64
C PRO A 105 -26.00 -18.86 -36.26
N VAL A 106 -27.15 -19.12 -35.64
CA VAL A 106 -27.51 -18.54 -34.33
C VAL A 106 -26.57 -19.06 -33.23
N VAL A 107 -26.25 -20.36 -33.28
CA VAL A 107 -25.30 -21.00 -32.33
C VAL A 107 -23.89 -20.42 -32.52
N MET A 108 -23.47 -20.21 -33.78
CA MET A 108 -22.18 -19.62 -34.08
C MET A 108 -22.09 -18.16 -33.62
N ASP A 109 -23.13 -17.38 -33.86
CA ASP A 109 -23.19 -15.98 -33.43
C ASP A 109 -23.17 -15.88 -31.89
N ALA A 110 -23.84 -16.80 -31.19
CA ALA A 110 -23.80 -16.88 -29.73
C ALA A 110 -22.35 -17.17 -29.25
N LEU A 111 -21.64 -18.09 -29.89
CA LEU A 111 -20.26 -18.42 -29.58
C LEU A 111 -19.33 -17.19 -29.67
N TYR A 112 -19.44 -16.41 -30.76
CA TYR A 112 -18.64 -15.20 -30.91
C TYR A 112 -19.01 -14.11 -29.93
N TYR A 113 -20.30 -13.95 -29.65
CA TYR A 113 -20.79 -12.92 -28.74
C TYR A 113 -20.35 -13.15 -27.30
N THR A 114 -20.45 -14.40 -26.84
CA THR A 114 -20.07 -14.79 -25.47
C THR A 114 -18.57 -14.95 -25.28
N LYS A 115 -17.80 -14.99 -26.37
CA LYS A 115 -16.34 -15.25 -26.35
C LYS A 115 -15.97 -16.54 -25.60
N THR A 116 -16.79 -17.56 -25.73
CA THR A 116 -16.58 -18.87 -25.12
C THR A 116 -15.80 -19.80 -26.05
N THR A 117 -15.32 -20.91 -25.52
CA THR A 117 -14.56 -21.91 -26.32
C THR A 117 -15.46 -22.84 -27.11
N GLY A 118 -16.76 -22.88 -26.80
CA GLY A 118 -17.73 -23.62 -27.59
C GLY A 118 -19.15 -23.13 -27.34
N ALA A 119 -20.03 -23.43 -28.29
CA ALA A 119 -21.48 -23.27 -28.15
C ALA A 119 -22.20 -24.44 -28.83
N PHE A 120 -23.29 -24.87 -28.25
CA PHE A 120 -24.01 -26.03 -28.71
C PHE A 120 -25.50 -25.90 -28.58
N LEU A 121 -26.21 -26.53 -29.51
CA LEU A 121 -27.63 -26.82 -29.45
C LEU A 121 -27.79 -28.33 -29.61
N ILE A 122 -28.36 -28.99 -28.59
CA ILE A 122 -28.60 -30.43 -28.57
C ILE A 122 -30.11 -30.63 -28.48
N MET A 123 -30.65 -31.41 -29.38
CA MET A 123 -32.07 -31.76 -29.41
C MET A 123 -32.34 -33.07 -28.67
N GLU A 124 -33.63 -33.25 -28.30
CA GLU A 124 -34.12 -34.52 -27.70
C GLU A 124 -33.79 -35.70 -28.63
N GLU A 125 -33.48 -36.84 -28.07
CA GLU A 125 -33.20 -38.05 -28.81
C GLU A 125 -34.44 -38.53 -29.59
N GLY A 126 -34.23 -38.84 -30.87
CA GLY A 126 -35.27 -39.54 -31.66
C GLY A 126 -35.29 -41.04 -31.30
N THR A 127 -36.38 -41.68 -31.57
CA THR A 127 -36.77 -43.06 -31.12
C THR A 127 -35.82 -44.19 -31.54
N ASP A 128 -34.76 -43.93 -32.32
CA ASP A 128 -34.00 -45.00 -32.99
C ASP A 128 -32.58 -45.30 -32.50
N THR A 129 -32.02 -44.52 -31.54
CA THR A 129 -30.64 -44.77 -31.04
C THR A 129 -30.48 -44.32 -29.59
N GLU A 130 -30.15 -45.25 -28.70
CA GLU A 130 -29.85 -44.96 -27.28
C GLU A 130 -28.67 -43.98 -27.16
N ASN A 131 -28.84 -42.87 -26.38
CA ASN A 131 -27.83 -41.88 -25.99
C ASN A 131 -27.16 -41.11 -27.15
N SER A 132 -27.77 -41.04 -28.34
CA SER A 132 -27.21 -40.33 -29.50
C SER A 132 -28.12 -39.20 -29.96
N HIS A 133 -27.74 -37.96 -29.60
CA HIS A 133 -28.56 -36.77 -29.80
C HIS A 133 -28.19 -36.01 -31.09
N PRO A 134 -29.18 -35.53 -31.85
CA PRO A 134 -28.94 -34.53 -32.88
C PRO A 134 -28.37 -33.28 -32.27
N ALA A 135 -27.28 -32.76 -32.79
CA ALA A 135 -26.64 -31.59 -32.22
C ALA A 135 -25.98 -30.72 -33.31
N VAL A 136 -25.82 -29.45 -33.00
CA VAL A 136 -24.82 -28.57 -33.61
C VAL A 136 -23.92 -28.05 -32.51
N TYR A 137 -22.63 -28.32 -32.62
CA TYR A 137 -21.66 -27.99 -31.62
C TYR A 137 -20.42 -27.40 -32.28
N PHE A 138 -20.21 -26.09 -32.07
CA PHE A 138 -18.99 -25.41 -32.56
C PHE A 138 -18.00 -25.23 -31.42
N ARG A 139 -16.72 -25.30 -31.76
CA ARG A 139 -15.59 -24.98 -30.88
C ARG A 139 -14.72 -23.90 -31.48
N ASN A 140 -14.26 -22.98 -30.64
CA ASN A 140 -13.34 -21.91 -30.94
C ASN A 140 -12.06 -22.08 -30.10
N VAL A 141 -10.95 -22.40 -30.72
CA VAL A 141 -9.68 -22.63 -30.01
C VAL A 141 -9.02 -21.34 -29.52
N ASN A 142 -9.48 -20.17 -29.96
CA ASN A 142 -8.96 -18.89 -29.51
C ASN A 142 -10.05 -17.80 -29.47
N PRO A 143 -10.90 -17.80 -28.44
CA PRO A 143 -12.02 -16.85 -28.29
C PRO A 143 -11.60 -15.38 -28.22
N ASP A 144 -10.36 -15.09 -27.77
CA ASP A 144 -9.84 -13.73 -27.61
C ASP A 144 -9.46 -13.07 -28.95
N ARG A 145 -9.37 -13.87 -30.02
CA ARG A 145 -8.96 -13.39 -31.33
C ARG A 145 -10.14 -13.38 -32.30
N ALA A 146 -10.55 -12.19 -32.70
CA ALA A 146 -11.49 -12.06 -33.82
C ALA A 146 -10.87 -12.64 -35.09
N ASP A 147 -11.53 -13.64 -35.67
CA ASP A 147 -11.05 -14.30 -36.90
C ASP A 147 -12.10 -14.13 -38.00
N GLU A 148 -11.83 -13.24 -38.95
CA GLU A 148 -12.71 -12.98 -40.11
C GLU A 148 -12.87 -14.20 -41.04
N LYS A 149 -11.99 -15.21 -40.90
CA LYS A 149 -11.99 -16.39 -41.77
C LYS A 149 -12.45 -17.67 -41.10
N ASN A 150 -12.94 -17.59 -39.84
CA ASN A 150 -13.31 -18.75 -39.03
C ASN A 150 -12.18 -19.80 -38.89
N SER A 151 -10.92 -19.40 -38.99
CA SER A 151 -9.77 -20.35 -38.97
C SER A 151 -9.57 -20.99 -37.60
N ASN A 152 -10.11 -20.38 -36.54
CA ASN A 152 -10.07 -20.91 -35.17
C ASN A 152 -11.35 -21.69 -34.80
N LEU A 153 -12.30 -21.78 -35.73
CA LEU A 153 -13.62 -22.35 -35.49
C LEU A 153 -13.71 -23.77 -36.11
N TYR A 154 -14.23 -24.70 -35.33
CA TYR A 154 -14.41 -26.09 -35.73
C TYR A 154 -15.84 -26.56 -35.44
N LEU A 155 -16.40 -27.37 -36.32
CA LEU A 155 -17.62 -28.14 -36.05
C LEU A 155 -17.20 -29.42 -35.29
N PHE A 156 -17.59 -29.52 -34.01
CA PHE A 156 -17.30 -30.66 -33.15
C PHE A 156 -18.35 -31.77 -33.30
N SER A 157 -19.65 -31.38 -33.37
CA SER A 157 -20.72 -32.33 -33.69
C SER A 157 -21.78 -31.66 -34.56
N GLY A 158 -22.38 -32.44 -35.46
CA GLY A 158 -23.44 -31.99 -36.37
C GLY A 158 -23.31 -32.51 -37.78
N SER A 159 -24.35 -32.30 -38.61
CA SER A 159 -24.34 -32.67 -40.04
C SER A 159 -23.14 -32.03 -40.77
N TRP A 160 -22.49 -32.77 -41.66
CA TRP A 160 -21.40 -32.23 -42.48
C TRP A 160 -21.85 -31.03 -43.35
N ARG A 161 -23.16 -30.95 -43.68
CA ARG A 161 -23.76 -29.81 -44.40
C ARG A 161 -23.65 -28.51 -43.63
N ILE A 162 -23.67 -28.57 -42.29
CA ILE A 162 -23.44 -27.40 -41.41
C ILE A 162 -22.02 -26.88 -41.63
N ALA A 163 -21.03 -27.77 -41.64
CA ALA A 163 -19.62 -27.38 -41.91
C ALA A 163 -19.47 -26.69 -43.26
N GLU A 164 -20.10 -27.24 -44.32
CA GLU A 164 -20.09 -26.67 -45.67
C GLU A 164 -20.81 -25.29 -45.70
N LYS A 165 -22.02 -25.21 -45.16
CA LYS A 165 -22.83 -23.99 -45.13
C LYS A 165 -22.13 -22.85 -44.34
N MET A 166 -21.54 -23.17 -43.21
CA MET A 166 -20.88 -22.21 -42.32
C MET A 166 -19.42 -21.95 -42.70
N LYS A 167 -18.85 -22.70 -43.65
CA LYS A 167 -17.45 -22.64 -44.06
C LYS A 167 -16.47 -22.84 -42.92
N VAL A 168 -16.78 -23.78 -42.04
CA VAL A 168 -15.93 -24.21 -40.92
C VAL A 168 -15.37 -25.59 -41.18
N VAL A 169 -14.22 -25.88 -40.55
CA VAL A 169 -13.59 -27.20 -40.63
C VAL A 169 -14.21 -28.10 -39.54
N THR A 170 -14.30 -29.39 -39.83
CA THR A 170 -14.70 -30.37 -38.77
C THR A 170 -13.52 -30.63 -37.85
N ASP A 171 -13.84 -30.76 -36.53
CA ASP A 171 -12.87 -31.18 -35.52
C ASP A 171 -12.32 -32.59 -35.84
N SER A 172 -11.11 -32.88 -35.34
CA SER A 172 -10.51 -34.23 -35.45
C SER A 172 -11.38 -35.32 -34.81
N ASN A 173 -12.13 -34.95 -33.80
CA ASN A 173 -13.08 -35.81 -33.07
C ASN A 173 -14.52 -35.59 -33.54
N TRP A 174 -14.74 -35.04 -34.73
CA TRP A 174 -16.07 -34.78 -35.26
C TRP A 174 -16.96 -36.02 -35.30
N SER A 175 -18.22 -35.86 -35.03
CA SER A 175 -19.27 -36.84 -35.21
C SER A 175 -20.56 -36.19 -35.71
N PRO A 176 -21.38 -36.89 -36.54
CA PRO A 176 -22.63 -36.30 -37.05
C PRO A 176 -23.71 -36.12 -35.96
N ARG A 177 -23.63 -36.87 -34.87
CA ARG A 177 -24.49 -36.80 -33.72
C ARG A 177 -23.64 -36.81 -32.46
N LEU A 178 -24.14 -36.22 -31.38
CA LEU A 178 -23.47 -36.19 -30.09
C LEU A 178 -23.90 -37.43 -29.25
N THR A 179 -22.90 -38.22 -28.81
CA THR A 179 -23.15 -39.35 -27.94
C THR A 179 -22.92 -38.92 -26.48
N LEU A 180 -23.90 -39.08 -25.63
CA LEU A 180 -23.81 -38.85 -24.19
C LEU A 180 -23.56 -40.18 -23.47
N THR A 181 -22.83 -40.13 -22.37
CA THR A 181 -22.48 -41.24 -21.50
C THR A 181 -22.77 -40.85 -20.06
N ASP A 182 -22.80 -41.81 -19.15
CA ASP A 182 -23.00 -41.56 -17.72
C ASP A 182 -22.00 -40.53 -17.13
N GLU A 183 -20.83 -40.38 -17.75
CA GLU A 183 -19.79 -39.45 -17.30
C GLU A 183 -19.98 -38.04 -17.82
N ASN A 184 -20.73 -37.85 -18.92
CA ASN A 184 -20.85 -36.54 -19.58
C ASN A 184 -22.29 -36.08 -19.83
N GLN A 185 -23.32 -36.78 -19.35
CA GLN A 185 -24.73 -36.45 -19.65
C GLN A 185 -25.30 -35.31 -18.79
N ASP A 186 -24.75 -35.05 -17.63
CA ASP A 186 -25.31 -34.09 -16.65
C ASP A 186 -25.60 -32.68 -17.23
N PHE A 187 -24.73 -32.20 -18.10
CA PHE A 187 -24.88 -30.87 -18.70
C PHE A 187 -26.09 -30.76 -19.66
N TYR A 188 -26.58 -31.90 -20.14
CA TYR A 188 -27.77 -32.03 -20.95
C TYR A 188 -28.97 -32.44 -20.12
N GLU A 189 -28.87 -33.50 -19.32
CA GLU A 189 -30.01 -34.08 -18.60
C GLU A 189 -30.55 -33.18 -17.49
N LYS A 190 -29.68 -32.59 -16.67
CA LYS A 190 -30.11 -31.77 -15.55
C LYS A 190 -30.98 -30.57 -16.01
N PRO A 191 -30.56 -29.71 -16.96
CA PRO A 191 -31.45 -28.68 -17.44
C PRO A 191 -32.66 -29.23 -18.17
N PHE A 192 -32.52 -30.27 -18.97
CA PHE A 192 -33.61 -30.87 -19.73
C PHE A 192 -34.75 -31.38 -18.84
N GLN A 193 -34.43 -32.07 -17.72
CA GLN A 193 -35.41 -32.59 -16.77
C GLN A 193 -36.11 -31.52 -15.94
N ASN A 194 -35.48 -30.34 -15.79
CA ASN A 194 -36.01 -29.26 -14.97
C ASN A 194 -36.84 -28.22 -15.76
N VAL A 195 -37.17 -28.49 -17.03
CA VAL A 195 -38.07 -27.64 -17.83
C VAL A 195 -39.35 -27.33 -17.07
N GLY A 196 -39.74 -26.06 -17.01
CA GLY A 196 -40.95 -25.62 -16.34
C GLY A 196 -40.88 -25.47 -14.82
N MET A 197 -39.77 -25.78 -14.19
CA MET A 197 -39.59 -25.61 -12.72
C MET A 197 -39.38 -24.16 -12.31
N ALA A 198 -39.10 -23.25 -13.25
CA ALA A 198 -39.00 -21.83 -12.98
C ALA A 198 -39.77 -21.02 -14.04
N PRO A 199 -40.28 -19.82 -13.68
CA PRO A 199 -41.01 -18.96 -14.62
C PRO A 199 -40.16 -18.46 -15.80
N ASN A 200 -38.85 -18.40 -15.60
CA ASN A 200 -37.88 -18.00 -16.61
C ASN A 200 -36.85 -19.13 -16.78
N GLU A 201 -36.77 -19.70 -17.97
CA GLU A 201 -35.85 -20.80 -18.28
C GLU A 201 -34.40 -20.42 -18.10
N ARG A 202 -34.02 -19.12 -18.17
CA ARG A 202 -32.71 -18.65 -17.79
C ARG A 202 -32.34 -18.99 -16.34
N TRP A 203 -33.33 -19.06 -15.46
CA TRP A 203 -33.13 -19.47 -14.05
C TRP A 203 -32.91 -20.97 -13.91
N LEU A 204 -33.11 -21.74 -14.96
CA LEU A 204 -32.86 -23.17 -15.07
C LEU A 204 -31.51 -23.50 -15.70
N GLY A 205 -30.64 -22.48 -15.87
CA GLY A 205 -29.31 -22.68 -16.39
C GLY A 205 -28.43 -23.45 -15.41
N TYR A 206 -27.69 -24.42 -15.91
CA TYR A 206 -26.86 -25.32 -15.16
C TYR A 206 -25.38 -25.21 -15.56
N TRP A 207 -24.50 -24.99 -14.60
CA TRP A 207 -23.07 -25.10 -14.77
C TRP A 207 -22.61 -26.52 -14.45
N SER A 208 -22.03 -27.22 -15.41
CA SER A 208 -21.47 -28.55 -15.16
C SER A 208 -20.14 -28.47 -14.45
N PRO A 209 -19.79 -29.44 -13.56
CA PRO A 209 -18.40 -29.68 -13.20
C PRO A 209 -17.57 -30.01 -14.46
N PRO A 210 -16.23 -29.94 -14.40
CA PRO A 210 -15.37 -30.33 -15.51
C PRO A 210 -15.61 -31.78 -15.95
N PHE A 211 -15.79 -31.96 -17.23
CA PHE A 211 -15.93 -33.28 -17.85
C PHE A 211 -15.30 -33.27 -19.26
N ARG A 212 -15.19 -34.44 -19.86
CA ARG A 212 -14.76 -34.59 -21.27
C ARG A 212 -15.94 -34.97 -22.12
N VAL A 213 -16.25 -34.16 -23.11
CA VAL A 213 -17.34 -34.49 -24.06
C VAL A 213 -17.02 -35.78 -24.84
N LYS A 214 -15.72 -36.03 -25.11
CA LYS A 214 -15.18 -37.30 -25.63
C LYS A 214 -13.95 -37.70 -24.83
N PRO A 215 -13.67 -38.98 -24.65
CA PRO A 215 -12.58 -39.47 -23.78
C PRO A 215 -11.19 -38.87 -24.10
N GLU A 216 -10.92 -38.63 -25.37
CA GLU A 216 -9.64 -38.05 -25.86
C GLU A 216 -9.68 -36.52 -25.94
N GLY A 217 -10.80 -35.89 -25.53
CA GLY A 217 -11.02 -34.44 -25.63
C GLY A 217 -10.43 -33.68 -24.46
N GLU A 218 -10.44 -32.37 -24.60
CA GLU A 218 -10.12 -31.41 -23.54
C GLU A 218 -11.21 -31.40 -22.47
N GLU A 219 -10.84 -31.15 -21.21
CA GLU A 219 -11.79 -30.95 -20.13
C GLU A 219 -12.48 -29.60 -20.29
N VAL A 220 -13.78 -29.59 -20.09
CA VAL A 220 -14.64 -28.43 -20.28
C VAL A 220 -15.63 -28.31 -19.14
N ILE A 221 -16.05 -27.08 -18.84
CA ILE A 221 -17.26 -26.77 -18.11
C ILE A 221 -18.28 -26.20 -19.08
N THR A 222 -19.54 -26.41 -18.84
CA THR A 222 -20.61 -25.89 -19.71
C THR A 222 -21.67 -25.16 -18.90
N TYR A 223 -22.26 -24.15 -19.52
CA TYR A 223 -23.49 -23.56 -19.04
C TYR A 223 -24.60 -23.89 -20.02
N SER A 224 -25.64 -24.57 -19.54
CA SER A 224 -26.72 -25.14 -20.35
C SER A 224 -28.07 -24.66 -19.85
N ILE A 225 -28.94 -24.27 -20.76
CA ILE A 225 -30.34 -23.91 -20.48
C ILE A 225 -31.28 -24.84 -21.23
N PRO A 226 -32.41 -25.19 -20.67
CA PRO A 226 -33.39 -26.02 -21.37
C PRO A 226 -34.15 -25.21 -22.43
N LEU A 227 -34.61 -25.89 -23.43
CA LEU A 227 -35.49 -25.35 -24.45
C LEU A 227 -36.82 -26.12 -24.48
N SER A 228 -37.93 -25.42 -24.59
CA SER A 228 -39.24 -26.01 -24.63
C SER A 228 -40.03 -25.61 -25.88
N ASP A 229 -40.98 -26.45 -26.26
CA ASP A 229 -42.01 -26.12 -27.28
C ASP A 229 -43.10 -25.17 -26.72
N LYS A 230 -44.07 -24.81 -27.54
CA LYS A 230 -45.22 -23.98 -27.13
C LYS A 230 -46.05 -24.58 -25.99
N LYS A 231 -46.00 -25.89 -25.79
CA LYS A 231 -46.78 -26.62 -24.78
C LYS A 231 -45.95 -26.80 -23.50
N GLY A 232 -44.70 -26.32 -23.46
CA GLY A 232 -43.78 -26.48 -22.34
C GLY A 232 -43.10 -27.86 -22.29
N LYS A 233 -43.19 -28.67 -23.36
CA LYS A 233 -42.47 -29.96 -23.45
C LYS A 233 -41.00 -29.64 -23.77
N PRO A 234 -40.04 -30.26 -23.07
CA PRO A 234 -38.60 -30.11 -23.39
C PRO A 234 -38.34 -30.61 -24.83
N VAL A 235 -37.54 -29.87 -25.56
CA VAL A 235 -37.15 -30.19 -26.94
C VAL A 235 -35.65 -30.27 -27.14
N GLY A 236 -34.90 -29.79 -26.17
CA GLY A 236 -33.45 -29.81 -26.22
C GLY A 236 -32.80 -28.89 -25.20
N VAL A 237 -31.52 -28.68 -25.36
CA VAL A 237 -30.68 -27.84 -24.49
C VAL A 237 -29.78 -26.98 -25.37
N PHE A 238 -29.70 -25.69 -25.02
CA PHE A 238 -28.78 -24.74 -25.64
C PHE A 238 -27.77 -24.28 -24.61
N GLY A 239 -26.50 -24.15 -25.00
CA GLY A 239 -25.48 -23.73 -24.04
C GLY A 239 -24.16 -23.36 -24.68
N VAL A 240 -23.23 -23.02 -23.78
CA VAL A 240 -21.86 -22.65 -24.10
C VAL A 240 -20.88 -23.56 -23.37
N GLU A 241 -19.68 -23.69 -23.92
CA GLU A 241 -18.57 -24.46 -23.39
C GLU A 241 -17.40 -23.53 -23.06
N ILE A 242 -16.76 -23.78 -21.91
CA ILE A 242 -15.52 -23.15 -21.52
C ILE A 242 -14.48 -24.26 -21.31
N ALA A 243 -13.46 -24.30 -22.14
CA ALA A 243 -12.33 -25.20 -21.91
C ALA A 243 -11.63 -24.85 -20.59
N VAL A 244 -11.31 -25.85 -19.79
CA VAL A 244 -10.65 -25.65 -18.48
C VAL A 244 -9.32 -24.91 -18.64
N ASN A 245 -8.57 -25.19 -19.71
CA ASN A 245 -7.35 -24.45 -20.03
C ASN A 245 -7.59 -22.96 -20.33
N TYR A 246 -8.74 -22.61 -20.93
CA TYR A 246 -9.14 -21.23 -21.14
C TYR A 246 -9.59 -20.56 -19.84
N LEU A 247 -10.32 -21.28 -18.99
CA LEU A 247 -10.72 -20.83 -17.64
C LEU A 247 -9.51 -20.40 -16.82
N TYR A 248 -8.39 -21.13 -16.92
CA TYR A 248 -7.17 -20.80 -16.18
C TYR A 248 -6.56 -19.44 -16.54
N LYS A 249 -6.87 -18.83 -17.68
CA LYS A 249 -6.46 -17.46 -17.99
C LYS A 249 -7.07 -16.42 -17.03
N PHE A 250 -8.22 -16.75 -16.47
CA PHE A 250 -8.93 -15.89 -15.50
C PHE A 250 -8.45 -16.12 -14.06
N LEU A 251 -7.52 -17.05 -13.86
CA LEU A 251 -6.99 -17.45 -12.55
C LEU A 251 -5.44 -17.30 -12.48
N PRO A 252 -4.87 -16.11 -12.78
CA PRO A 252 -3.43 -15.95 -12.79
C PRO A 252 -2.86 -16.06 -11.38
N ALA A 253 -2.00 -17.04 -11.15
CA ALA A 253 -1.32 -17.27 -9.87
C ALA A 253 -0.50 -16.04 -9.39
N SER A 254 -0.04 -15.20 -10.33
CA SER A 254 0.71 -13.98 -10.04
C SER A 254 -0.02 -12.95 -9.19
N ASP A 255 -1.35 -13.02 -9.11
CA ASP A 255 -2.15 -12.11 -8.28
C ASP A 255 -1.91 -12.35 -6.80
N LEU A 256 -1.69 -13.59 -6.40
CA LEU A 256 -1.51 -13.96 -5.01
C LEU A 256 -0.15 -13.50 -4.51
N GLN A 257 0.93 -13.93 -5.18
CA GLN A 257 2.29 -13.42 -4.95
C GLN A 257 3.21 -13.66 -6.16
N PRO A 258 4.20 -12.77 -6.41
CA PRO A 258 5.07 -12.89 -7.58
C PRO A 258 5.99 -14.11 -7.58
N THR A 259 6.30 -14.70 -6.45
CA THR A 259 7.41 -15.65 -6.31
C THR A 259 7.08 -17.02 -5.73
N ASN A 260 6.00 -17.18 -4.94
CA ASN A 260 5.69 -18.43 -4.23
C ASN A 260 4.18 -18.73 -4.12
N SER A 261 3.38 -18.20 -5.02
CA SER A 261 1.95 -18.52 -5.04
C SER A 261 1.71 -19.87 -5.69
N TYR A 262 0.89 -20.68 -5.07
CA TYR A 262 0.47 -21.94 -5.68
C TYR A 262 -0.65 -21.75 -6.69
N GLY A 263 -1.45 -20.69 -6.58
CA GLY A 263 -2.51 -20.35 -7.52
C GLY A 263 -3.90 -20.56 -6.96
N TYR A 264 -4.84 -20.74 -7.88
CA TYR A 264 -6.25 -20.91 -7.57
C TYR A 264 -6.73 -22.32 -7.87
N ILE A 265 -7.69 -22.78 -7.09
CA ILE A 265 -8.50 -23.94 -7.39
C ILE A 265 -9.97 -23.57 -7.32
N ILE A 266 -10.80 -24.33 -8.01
CA ILE A 266 -12.24 -24.30 -7.89
C ILE A 266 -12.66 -25.60 -7.20
N GLY A 267 -13.50 -25.51 -6.20
CA GLY A 267 -14.00 -26.65 -5.45
C GLY A 267 -15.43 -26.48 -4.98
N THR A 268 -16.00 -27.53 -4.48
CA THR A 268 -17.28 -27.54 -3.76
C THR A 268 -17.03 -27.97 -2.31
N LEU A 269 -17.73 -27.33 -1.37
CA LEU A 269 -17.64 -27.71 0.05
C LEU A 269 -18.70 -28.73 0.38
N SER A 270 -18.37 -29.66 1.29
CA SER A 270 -19.37 -30.57 1.88
C SER A 270 -20.27 -29.83 2.86
N ASP A 271 -21.40 -30.40 3.21
CA ASP A 271 -22.37 -29.84 4.18
C ASP A 271 -21.76 -29.47 5.54
N GLU A 272 -20.61 -30.03 5.91
CA GLU A 272 -19.87 -29.71 7.14
C GLU A 272 -18.86 -28.57 6.97
N GLU A 273 -18.73 -27.96 5.78
CA GLU A 273 -17.76 -26.88 5.43
C GLU A 273 -16.29 -27.24 5.73
N THR A 274 -15.99 -28.48 6.06
CA THR A 274 -14.66 -28.96 6.46
C THR A 274 -13.92 -29.72 5.36
N ASN A 275 -14.68 -30.28 4.41
CA ASN A 275 -14.13 -31.04 3.30
C ASN A 275 -14.43 -30.34 1.97
N MET A 276 -13.38 -30.12 1.19
CA MET A 276 -13.49 -29.53 -0.13
C MET A 276 -13.19 -30.59 -1.20
N HIS A 277 -14.13 -30.74 -2.11
CA HIS A 277 -13.91 -31.56 -3.31
C HIS A 277 -13.31 -30.65 -4.42
N VAL A 278 -12.16 -31.02 -4.95
CA VAL A 278 -11.46 -30.27 -5.99
C VAL A 278 -12.12 -30.49 -7.34
N VAL A 279 -12.73 -29.44 -7.88
CA VAL A 279 -13.40 -29.45 -9.19
C VAL A 279 -12.39 -29.15 -10.31
N ALA A 280 -11.58 -28.11 -10.14
CA ALA A 280 -10.54 -27.75 -11.10
C ALA A 280 -9.32 -27.14 -10.37
N ALA A 281 -8.12 -27.48 -10.83
CA ALA A 281 -6.86 -26.98 -10.30
C ALA A 281 -5.91 -26.58 -11.42
N GLN A 282 -5.27 -25.40 -11.29
CA GLN A 282 -4.39 -24.88 -12.32
C GLN A 282 -3.01 -25.56 -12.35
N GLY A 283 -2.61 -26.08 -13.49
CA GLY A 283 -1.23 -26.39 -13.90
C GLY A 283 -0.37 -27.17 -12.89
N ALA A 284 0.61 -26.49 -12.29
CA ALA A 284 1.58 -27.12 -11.39
C ALA A 284 0.95 -27.63 -10.07
N LEU A 285 -0.19 -27.10 -9.65
CA LEU A 285 -0.95 -27.60 -8.51
C LEU A 285 -1.50 -28.98 -8.78
N GLN A 286 -2.06 -29.21 -9.96
CA GLN A 286 -2.73 -30.45 -10.35
C GLN A 286 -1.80 -31.67 -10.33
N ASN A 287 -0.50 -31.49 -10.58
CA ASN A 287 0.44 -32.61 -10.73
C ASN A 287 1.35 -32.82 -9.52
N ARG A 288 1.42 -31.88 -8.56
CA ARG A 288 2.38 -31.93 -7.45
C ARG A 288 1.73 -32.00 -6.08
N ILE A 289 0.55 -31.42 -5.93
CA ILE A 289 -0.04 -31.14 -4.61
C ILE A 289 -1.46 -31.70 -4.51
N LEU A 290 -2.24 -31.62 -5.59
CA LEU A 290 -3.65 -31.96 -5.67
C LEU A 290 -3.95 -32.67 -6.96
N HIS A 291 -4.87 -33.66 -6.91
CA HIS A 291 -5.45 -34.25 -8.11
C HIS A 291 -6.92 -33.83 -8.22
N ALA A 292 -7.39 -33.58 -9.45
CA ALA A 292 -8.82 -33.35 -9.67
C ALA A 292 -9.63 -34.57 -9.17
N GLY A 293 -10.71 -34.33 -8.44
CA GLY A 293 -11.52 -35.36 -7.81
C GLY A 293 -11.11 -35.73 -6.38
N GLU A 294 -10.00 -35.18 -5.87
CA GLU A 294 -9.62 -35.38 -4.46
C GLU A 294 -10.48 -34.55 -3.50
N THR A 295 -10.65 -35.08 -2.31
CA THR A 295 -11.27 -34.35 -1.19
C THR A 295 -10.18 -33.93 -0.22
N LEU A 296 -10.12 -32.64 0.08
CA LEU A 296 -9.14 -32.01 0.95
C LEU A 296 -9.83 -31.55 2.23
N ARG A 297 -9.15 -31.70 3.34
CA ARG A 297 -9.65 -31.24 4.63
C ARG A 297 -9.17 -29.80 4.89
N LEU A 298 -10.12 -28.94 5.25
CA LEU A 298 -9.89 -27.56 5.66
C LEU A 298 -9.94 -27.46 7.19
N GLU A 299 -8.89 -26.92 7.80
CA GLU A 299 -8.84 -26.63 9.23
C GLU A 299 -8.86 -25.10 9.41
N GLU A 300 -9.86 -24.57 10.10
CA GLU A 300 -10.05 -23.13 10.28
C GLU A 300 -8.89 -22.49 11.03
N VAL A 301 -8.34 -21.41 10.48
CA VAL A 301 -7.27 -20.59 11.07
C VAL A 301 -7.77 -19.19 11.42
N ASP A 302 -8.54 -18.57 10.54
CA ASP A 302 -9.16 -17.26 10.75
C ASP A 302 -10.51 -17.18 10.02
N SER A 303 -11.59 -17.33 10.80
CA SER A 303 -12.97 -17.27 10.29
C SER A 303 -13.34 -15.92 9.67
N ARG A 304 -12.75 -14.81 10.15
CA ARG A 304 -13.08 -13.46 9.65
C ARG A 304 -12.65 -13.23 8.20
N ASN A 305 -11.56 -13.86 7.80
CA ASN A 305 -11.00 -13.74 6.47
C ASN A 305 -11.12 -15.03 5.66
N SER A 306 -11.88 -16.03 6.15
CA SER A 306 -12.06 -17.33 5.51
C SER A 306 -10.72 -18.02 5.19
N ILE A 307 -9.80 -18.00 6.17
CA ILE A 307 -8.47 -18.63 6.04
C ILE A 307 -8.48 -19.97 6.73
N TYR A 308 -8.04 -20.98 6.00
CA TYR A 308 -7.95 -22.36 6.43
C TYR A 308 -6.53 -22.89 6.20
N GLU A 309 -6.11 -23.84 7.00
CA GLU A 309 -4.94 -24.67 6.71
C GLU A 309 -5.40 -25.93 5.95
N LEU A 310 -4.73 -26.19 4.83
CA LEU A 310 -5.05 -27.33 3.98
C LEU A 310 -4.37 -28.60 4.52
N LYS A 311 -5.14 -29.62 4.78
CA LYS A 311 -4.66 -30.94 5.23
C LYS A 311 -4.86 -31.98 4.14
N ASP A 312 -4.18 -33.12 4.31
CA ASP A 312 -4.31 -34.30 3.44
C ASP A 312 -3.89 -34.07 1.97
N HIS A 313 -3.02 -33.07 1.72
CA HIS A 313 -2.43 -32.82 0.41
C HIS A 313 -1.05 -33.49 0.25
N HIS A 314 -0.62 -33.71 -1.00
CA HIS A 314 0.65 -34.40 -1.30
C HIS A 314 1.89 -33.49 -1.24
N GLY A 315 1.74 -32.19 -1.03
CA GLY A 315 2.83 -31.23 -0.88
C GLY A 315 3.50 -31.32 0.50
N GLY A 316 4.84 -31.32 0.55
CA GLY A 316 5.58 -31.38 1.80
C GLY A 316 5.63 -30.09 2.61
N LYS A 317 4.86 -29.05 2.25
CA LYS A 317 4.82 -27.74 2.91
C LYS A 317 3.40 -27.45 3.41
N ASP A 318 3.31 -26.74 4.52
CA ASP A 318 2.03 -26.24 5.03
C ASP A 318 1.42 -25.23 4.07
N LEU A 319 0.18 -25.44 3.66
CA LEU A 319 -0.57 -24.57 2.75
C LEU A 319 -1.74 -23.92 3.47
N TYR A 320 -1.90 -22.63 3.20
CA TYR A 320 -3.08 -21.88 3.58
C TYR A 320 -3.98 -21.67 2.37
N ALA A 321 -5.26 -21.86 2.62
CA ALA A 321 -6.34 -21.67 1.68
C ALA A 321 -7.20 -20.48 2.13
N CYS A 322 -7.61 -19.66 1.18
CA CYS A 322 -8.68 -18.68 1.39
C CYS A 322 -9.84 -19.04 0.47
N THR A 323 -11.02 -19.24 1.03
CA THR A 323 -12.21 -19.66 0.29
C THR A 323 -13.17 -18.50 0.08
N ASN A 324 -13.76 -18.41 -1.12
CA ASN A 324 -14.84 -17.48 -1.40
C ASN A 324 -15.92 -18.18 -2.24
N ALA A 325 -17.17 -18.11 -1.78
CA ALA A 325 -18.31 -18.66 -2.49
C ALA A 325 -18.62 -17.82 -3.75
N MET A 326 -18.77 -18.48 -4.88
CA MET A 326 -19.18 -17.86 -6.14
C MET A 326 -20.68 -18.06 -6.34
N LYS A 327 -21.45 -16.98 -6.36
CA LYS A 327 -22.89 -17.05 -6.67
C LYS A 327 -23.10 -17.34 -8.15
N MET A 328 -23.34 -18.60 -8.45
CA MET A 328 -23.55 -19.10 -9.81
C MET A 328 -25.02 -19.16 -10.20
N TYR A 329 -25.90 -19.28 -9.24
CA TYR A 329 -27.33 -19.52 -9.44
C TYR A 329 -28.21 -18.49 -8.75
N TYR A 330 -29.43 -18.35 -9.22
CA TYR A 330 -30.46 -17.55 -8.55
C TYR A 330 -31.06 -18.35 -7.38
N ASN A 331 -31.52 -17.65 -6.36
CA ASN A 331 -32.17 -18.29 -5.21
C ASN A 331 -33.48 -18.97 -5.65
N ASN A 332 -33.82 -20.08 -5.02
CA ASN A 332 -35.00 -20.91 -5.32
C ASN A 332 -35.00 -21.50 -6.74
N THR A 333 -33.86 -21.80 -7.28
CA THR A 333 -33.70 -22.59 -8.50
C THR A 333 -33.32 -24.04 -8.16
N PRO A 334 -33.46 -24.99 -9.10
CA PRO A 334 -33.11 -26.39 -8.81
C PRO A 334 -31.64 -26.63 -8.38
N TYR A 335 -30.76 -25.63 -8.62
CA TYR A 335 -29.31 -25.71 -8.42
C TYR A 335 -28.79 -24.74 -7.37
N ASP A 336 -29.66 -24.02 -6.65
CA ASP A 336 -29.27 -23.00 -5.68
C ASP A 336 -28.46 -23.54 -4.49
N GLY A 337 -28.49 -24.85 -4.25
CA GLY A 337 -27.64 -25.53 -3.27
C GLY A 337 -26.28 -26.00 -3.80
N GLU A 338 -26.00 -25.87 -5.10
CA GLU A 338 -24.70 -26.21 -5.69
C GLU A 338 -23.77 -24.99 -5.68
N GLU A 339 -23.10 -24.74 -4.56
CA GLU A 339 -22.17 -23.63 -4.43
C GLU A 339 -20.76 -24.00 -4.89
N TRP A 340 -20.21 -23.19 -5.77
CA TRP A 340 -18.80 -23.26 -6.17
C TRP A 340 -17.99 -22.26 -5.36
N TYR A 341 -16.81 -22.68 -4.97
CA TYR A 341 -15.85 -21.85 -4.24
C TYR A 341 -14.61 -21.65 -5.06
N LEU A 342 -14.21 -20.39 -5.19
CA LEU A 342 -12.84 -20.08 -5.60
C LEU A 342 -11.95 -20.11 -4.37
N VAL A 343 -10.88 -20.86 -4.45
CA VAL A 343 -9.92 -21.03 -3.37
C VAL A 343 -8.54 -20.60 -3.83
N GLY A 344 -8.02 -19.56 -3.20
CA GLY A 344 -6.63 -19.18 -3.36
C GLY A 344 -5.75 -20.02 -2.44
N LEU A 345 -4.66 -20.57 -2.96
CA LEU A 345 -3.67 -21.33 -2.20
C LEU A 345 -2.34 -20.61 -2.13
N MET A 346 -1.78 -20.55 -0.93
CA MET A 346 -0.50 -19.92 -0.65
C MET A 346 0.31 -20.74 0.37
N ASP A 347 1.62 -20.76 0.17
CA ASP A 347 2.56 -21.30 1.15
C ASP A 347 2.49 -20.51 2.45
N LYS A 348 2.36 -21.19 3.58
CA LYS A 348 2.32 -20.59 4.92
C LYS A 348 3.53 -19.69 5.18
N ASP A 349 4.73 -20.13 4.78
CA ASP A 349 5.96 -19.36 4.94
C ASP A 349 5.90 -18.07 4.11
N ALA A 350 5.30 -18.12 2.92
CA ALA A 350 5.15 -16.95 2.07
C ALA A 350 4.14 -15.95 2.67
N LEU A 351 3.02 -16.44 3.18
CA LEU A 351 2.01 -15.61 3.84
C LEU A 351 2.52 -15.01 5.15
N MET A 352 3.36 -15.75 5.90
CA MET A 352 3.94 -15.30 7.16
C MET A 352 5.23 -14.49 6.98
N GLN A 353 5.70 -14.27 5.76
CA GLN A 353 6.99 -13.61 5.50
C GLN A 353 7.06 -12.19 6.10
N GLN A 354 5.99 -11.41 6.01
CA GLN A 354 5.97 -10.05 6.57
C GLN A 354 5.94 -10.05 8.11
N PRO A 355 5.04 -10.80 8.78
CA PRO A 355 5.08 -10.96 10.24
C PRO A 355 6.46 -11.42 10.75
N GLU A 356 7.08 -12.40 10.07
CA GLU A 356 8.41 -12.88 10.43
C GLU A 356 9.52 -11.83 10.21
N ARG A 357 9.46 -11.07 9.13
CA ARG A 357 10.39 -9.95 8.90
C ARG A 357 10.28 -8.90 10.01
N ILE A 358 9.06 -8.57 10.46
CA ILE A 358 8.82 -7.66 11.56
C ILE A 358 9.42 -8.24 12.85
N LEU A 359 9.14 -9.51 13.15
CA LEU A 359 9.71 -10.19 14.31
C LEU A 359 11.25 -10.19 14.27
N ASN A 360 11.86 -10.57 13.15
CA ASN A 360 13.30 -10.60 12.97
C ASN A 360 13.92 -9.19 13.05
N ALA A 361 13.23 -8.17 12.53
CA ALA A 361 13.65 -6.78 12.67
C ALA A 361 13.62 -6.31 14.13
N LEU A 362 12.57 -6.68 14.88
CA LEU A 362 12.45 -6.39 16.31
C LEU A 362 13.55 -7.09 17.13
N LEU A 363 13.80 -8.38 16.84
CA LEU A 363 14.89 -9.14 17.49
C LEU A 363 16.25 -8.54 17.15
N THR A 364 16.48 -8.18 15.89
CA THR A 364 17.74 -7.56 15.45
C THR A 364 17.93 -6.20 16.14
N ALA A 365 16.90 -5.37 16.19
CA ALA A 365 16.94 -4.09 16.89
C ALA A 365 17.20 -4.26 18.40
N PHE A 366 16.60 -5.29 19.02
CA PHE A 366 16.88 -5.65 20.42
C PHE A 366 18.34 -5.99 20.63
N PHE A 367 18.93 -6.88 19.81
CA PHE A 367 20.33 -7.26 19.92
C PHE A 367 21.28 -6.09 19.65
N ILE A 368 20.99 -5.24 18.65
CA ILE A 368 21.78 -4.03 18.38
C ILE A 368 21.72 -3.08 19.59
N SER A 369 20.52 -2.84 20.14
CA SER A 369 20.33 -2.00 21.33
C SER A 369 21.11 -2.55 22.53
N LEU A 370 21.07 -3.86 22.74
CA LEU A 370 21.82 -4.53 23.79
C LEU A 370 23.34 -4.35 23.61
N CYS A 371 23.86 -4.58 22.39
CA CYS A 371 25.27 -4.38 22.06
C CYS A 371 25.71 -2.92 22.28
N ILE A 372 24.91 -1.95 21.80
CA ILE A 372 25.16 -0.52 22.01
C ILE A 372 25.18 -0.21 23.51
N GLY A 373 24.18 -0.72 24.25
CA GLY A 373 24.12 -0.55 25.70
C GLY A 373 25.36 -1.06 26.43
N ILE A 374 25.83 -2.24 26.07
CA ILE A 374 27.07 -2.82 26.63
C ILE A 374 28.29 -1.96 26.27
N ILE A 375 28.42 -1.55 25.00
CA ILE A 375 29.53 -0.68 24.56
C ILE A 375 29.49 0.65 25.31
N VAL A 376 28.33 1.29 25.40
CA VAL A 376 28.17 2.55 26.13
C VAL A 376 28.49 2.38 27.60
N ALA A 377 28.07 1.27 28.24
CA ALA A 377 28.40 0.97 29.65
C ALA A 377 29.92 0.79 29.85
N ILE A 378 30.62 0.08 28.94
CA ILE A 378 32.07 -0.10 29.01
C ILE A 378 32.79 1.23 28.78
N VAL A 379 32.37 2.00 27.76
CA VAL A 379 32.99 3.30 27.45
C VAL A 379 32.75 4.30 28.58
N SER A 380 31.50 4.38 29.07
CA SER A 380 31.13 5.23 30.21
C SER A 380 31.91 4.83 31.48
N GLY A 381 32.01 3.53 31.77
CA GLY A 381 32.80 3.04 32.88
C GLY A 381 34.31 3.44 32.77
N LYS A 382 34.90 3.31 31.58
CA LYS A 382 36.25 3.78 31.30
C LYS A 382 36.35 5.32 31.37
N TRP A 383 35.35 6.03 30.91
CA TRP A 383 35.31 7.49 30.95
C TRP A 383 35.15 8.00 32.38
N PHE A 384 34.25 7.38 33.19
CA PHE A 384 34.09 7.70 34.59
C PHE A 384 35.36 7.42 35.41
N THR A 385 36.09 6.31 35.12
CA THR A 385 37.39 6.05 35.76
C THR A 385 38.44 7.05 35.31
N LYS A 386 38.40 7.49 34.04
CA LYS A 386 39.29 8.53 33.51
C LYS A 386 38.91 9.91 34.07
N LEU A 387 37.62 10.24 34.13
CA LEU A 387 37.10 11.48 34.72
C LEU A 387 37.40 11.55 36.23
N ALA A 388 37.21 10.45 36.97
CA ALA A 388 37.58 10.36 38.37
C ALA A 388 39.09 10.57 38.59
N ARG A 389 39.94 10.05 37.67
CA ARG A 389 41.40 10.34 37.68
C ARG A 389 41.71 11.77 37.25
N VAL A 390 40.95 12.34 36.31
CA VAL A 390 41.13 13.71 35.84
C VAL A 390 40.58 14.70 36.87
N MET A 391 39.50 14.35 37.57
CA MET A 391 39.03 15.12 38.73
C MET A 391 40.02 15.08 39.91
N GLU A 392 40.79 13.99 40.05
CA GLU A 392 41.92 13.93 40.99
C GLU A 392 43.15 14.72 40.49
N LEU A 393 43.28 14.93 39.15
CA LEU A 393 44.42 15.61 38.51
C LEU A 393 44.06 16.99 37.92
N SER A 394 42.81 17.46 38.12
CA SER A 394 42.21 18.74 37.75
C SER A 394 42.67 19.40 36.45
N GLU A 395 41.89 19.23 35.39
CA GLU A 395 41.75 20.25 34.31
C GLU A 395 40.33 20.26 33.77
N VAL A 396 39.30 20.44 34.63
CA VAL A 396 37.95 20.65 34.17
C VAL A 396 37.78 22.17 33.88
N GLN A 397 37.18 22.51 32.76
CA GLN A 397 36.84 23.89 32.37
C GLN A 397 35.78 24.52 33.29
N VAL A 398 35.71 24.14 34.53
CA VAL A 398 34.90 24.72 35.58
C VAL A 398 35.84 25.32 36.63
N GLY A 399 35.87 26.62 36.67
CA GLY A 399 36.62 27.37 37.68
C GLY A 399 35.72 27.72 38.83
N ALA A 400 36.20 27.59 40.04
CA ALA A 400 35.51 28.06 41.24
C ALA A 400 36.31 29.18 41.93
N PHE A 401 35.60 30.15 42.49
CA PHE A 401 36.20 31.20 43.28
C PHE A 401 35.47 31.39 44.59
N GLU A 402 36.21 31.89 45.60
CA GLU A 402 35.69 32.27 46.90
C GLU A 402 36.27 33.65 47.25
N ILE A 403 35.35 34.60 47.55
CA ILE A 403 35.70 35.95 48.02
C ILE A 403 35.21 36.07 49.46
N LYS A 404 36.11 36.23 50.41
CA LYS A 404 35.78 36.50 51.78
C LYS A 404 35.61 38.00 52.00
N MET A 405 34.43 38.46 52.36
CA MET A 405 34.13 39.90 52.52
C MET A 405 34.96 40.55 53.63
N ARG A 406 35.34 39.79 54.64
CA ARG A 406 36.21 40.28 55.76
C ARG A 406 37.71 40.27 55.45
N SER A 407 38.11 39.66 54.35
CA SER A 407 39.51 39.54 53.90
C SER A 407 39.65 40.16 52.54
N ASN A 408 40.82 40.71 52.21
CA ASN A 408 41.11 41.24 50.86
C ASN A 408 41.60 40.14 49.90
N ARG A 409 41.52 38.86 50.25
CA ARG A 409 41.97 37.73 49.47
C ARG A 409 40.85 37.05 48.72
N VAL A 410 41.12 36.73 47.45
CA VAL A 410 40.28 35.88 46.60
C VAL A 410 40.97 34.52 46.45
N PHE A 411 40.27 33.46 46.70
CA PHE A 411 40.69 32.13 46.31
C PHE A 411 40.06 31.80 44.94
N MET A 412 40.86 31.37 43.99
CA MET A 412 40.37 30.86 42.73
C MET A 412 41.12 29.59 42.30
N THR A 413 40.40 28.68 41.67
CA THR A 413 40.98 27.48 41.09
C THR A 413 41.86 27.82 39.86
N ASN A 414 42.84 27.00 39.54
CA ASN A 414 43.75 27.21 38.41
C ASN A 414 43.07 27.22 37.06
N GLN A 415 41.80 26.83 36.99
CA GLN A 415 41.00 26.87 35.76
C GLN A 415 40.52 28.27 35.41
N ILE A 416 40.21 29.14 36.41
CA ILE A 416 39.73 30.52 36.13
C ILE A 416 40.78 31.31 35.32
N PRO A 417 42.07 31.36 35.73
CA PRO A 417 43.08 32.03 34.94
C PRO A 417 43.25 31.48 33.53
N LYS A 418 43.13 30.17 33.37
CA LYS A 418 43.24 29.51 32.06
C LYS A 418 42.03 29.85 31.17
N MET A 419 40.82 29.71 31.71
CA MET A 419 39.55 29.98 31.00
C MET A 419 39.43 31.43 30.55
N LEU A 420 39.88 32.35 31.36
CA LEU A 420 39.80 33.78 31.14
C LEU A 420 41.05 34.37 30.49
N ASN A 421 42.01 33.51 30.13
CA ASN A 421 43.33 33.87 29.59
C ASN A 421 44.03 34.97 30.41
N LEU A 422 44.00 34.83 31.77
CA LEU A 422 44.65 35.79 32.65
C LEU A 422 46.14 35.59 32.68
N THR A 423 46.89 36.66 32.61
CA THR A 423 48.33 36.62 32.85
C THR A 423 48.63 36.30 34.31
N LYS A 424 49.82 35.77 34.59
CA LYS A 424 50.22 35.49 35.98
C LYS A 424 50.22 36.75 36.85
N ALA A 425 50.46 37.93 36.27
CA ALA A 425 50.42 39.18 36.98
C ALA A 425 48.97 39.55 37.37
N GLN A 426 48.00 39.41 36.46
CA GLN A 426 46.57 39.64 36.70
C GLN A 426 46.01 38.65 37.74
N GLN A 427 46.36 37.34 37.60
CA GLN A 427 45.98 36.34 38.59
C GLN A 427 46.44 36.73 39.98
N HIS A 428 47.71 37.08 40.15
CA HIS A 428 48.28 37.48 41.43
C HIS A 428 47.68 38.77 41.99
N GLU A 429 47.33 39.70 41.16
CA GLU A 429 46.64 40.95 41.50
C GLU A 429 45.23 40.64 42.02
N PHE A 430 44.46 39.78 41.33
CA PHE A 430 43.10 39.42 41.71
C PHE A 430 43.06 38.58 43.03
N GLU A 431 44.07 37.70 43.22
CA GLU A 431 44.19 36.93 44.48
C GLU A 431 44.43 37.80 45.70
N LYS A 432 45.08 38.96 45.50
CA LYS A 432 45.42 39.89 46.58
C LYS A 432 44.41 41.01 46.81
N ASP A 433 43.63 41.36 45.77
CA ASP A 433 42.69 42.45 45.79
C ASP A 433 41.33 42.05 45.30
N LYS A 434 40.41 41.78 46.23
CA LYS A 434 39.03 41.37 45.95
C LYS A 434 38.25 42.40 45.11
N PHE A 435 38.54 43.69 45.24
CA PHE A 435 37.83 44.75 44.53
C PHE A 435 38.19 44.72 43.02
N LYS A 436 39.44 44.48 42.69
CA LYS A 436 39.88 44.36 41.29
C LYS A 436 39.28 43.11 40.62
N PHE A 437 39.19 41.99 41.37
CA PHE A 437 38.52 40.81 40.86
C PHE A 437 37.01 41.01 40.70
N TRP A 438 36.41 41.74 41.65
CA TRP A 438 34.99 42.08 41.60
C TRP A 438 34.68 43.02 40.41
N ASP A 439 35.47 44.05 40.17
CA ASP A 439 35.32 44.95 39.07
C ASP A 439 35.50 44.21 37.74
N PHE A 440 36.43 43.27 37.66
CA PHE A 440 36.60 42.40 36.49
C PHE A 440 35.38 41.50 36.23
N LEU A 441 34.82 40.86 37.26
CA LEU A 441 33.58 40.11 37.12
C LEU A 441 32.38 40.99 36.73
N ARG A 442 32.36 42.23 37.21
CA ARG A 442 31.36 43.19 36.88
C ARG A 442 31.46 43.65 35.42
N GLU A 443 32.66 43.79 34.92
CA GLU A 443 32.93 44.10 33.48
C GLU A 443 32.39 42.95 32.58
N ILE A 444 32.66 41.71 32.92
CA ILE A 444 32.08 40.53 32.27
C ILE A 444 30.52 40.58 32.34
N SER A 445 29.97 40.97 33.48
CA SER A 445 28.54 41.05 33.67
C SER A 445 27.83 42.10 32.83
N GLN A 446 28.55 43.08 32.26
CA GLN A 446 28.00 44.08 31.34
C GLN A 446 27.75 43.50 29.93
N SER A 447 28.32 42.36 29.60
CA SER A 447 28.13 41.63 28.34
C SER A 447 27.06 40.53 28.49
N GLY A 448 26.06 40.71 29.34
CA GLY A 448 24.96 39.78 29.59
C GLY A 448 24.13 39.49 28.32
N THR A 449 23.60 38.29 28.22
CA THR A 449 22.67 37.87 27.20
C THR A 449 21.24 37.85 27.75
N ASP A 450 20.25 37.50 26.93
CA ASP A 450 18.85 37.34 27.38
C ASP A 450 18.69 36.19 28.41
N GLU A 451 19.65 35.27 28.50
CA GLU A 451 19.67 34.21 29.50
C GLU A 451 20.35 34.70 30.80
N PRO A 452 19.76 34.46 31.97
CA PRO A 452 20.34 34.84 33.25
C PRO A 452 21.65 34.11 33.52
N ASN A 453 22.66 34.82 34.01
CA ASN A 453 24.00 34.30 34.33
C ASN A 453 24.83 33.80 33.14
N LEU A 454 24.43 34.10 31.93
CA LEU A 454 25.16 33.78 30.70
C LEU A 454 25.75 35.07 30.10
N TYR A 455 27.05 35.06 29.88
CA TYR A 455 27.80 36.23 29.43
C TYR A 455 28.60 35.90 28.16
N LYS A 456 28.55 36.77 27.19
CA LYS A 456 29.32 36.65 25.95
C LYS A 456 30.58 37.53 26.04
N ILE A 457 31.72 36.91 26.01
CA ILE A 457 33.02 37.62 26.10
C ILE A 457 33.87 37.27 24.89
N ARG A 458 34.91 38.11 24.64
CA ARG A 458 35.88 37.84 23.61
C ARG A 458 37.26 37.57 24.24
N ILE A 459 37.79 36.37 23.99
CA ILE A 459 39.11 35.92 24.47
C ILE A 459 39.93 35.64 23.22
N ASP A 460 41.14 36.26 23.11
CA ASP A 460 42.06 36.11 21.95
C ASP A 460 41.39 36.34 20.57
N GLY A 461 40.36 37.13 20.51
CA GLY A 461 39.64 37.44 19.30
C GLY A 461 38.46 36.50 18.99
N GLU A 462 38.31 35.40 19.69
CA GLU A 462 37.23 34.46 19.57
C GLU A 462 36.11 34.73 20.59
N GLU A 463 34.87 34.45 20.21
CA GLU A 463 33.70 34.62 21.06
C GLU A 463 33.49 33.40 21.96
N HIS A 464 33.41 33.64 23.28
CA HIS A 464 33.17 32.63 24.31
C HIS A 464 31.90 32.96 25.07
N TRP A 465 31.14 31.94 25.47
CA TRP A 465 29.99 32.06 26.37
C TRP A 465 30.36 31.47 27.72
N LEU A 466 30.34 32.32 28.74
CA LEU A 466 30.63 31.91 30.11
C LEU A 466 29.34 31.92 30.93
N ARG A 467 29.09 30.83 31.64
CA ARG A 467 28.05 30.80 32.68
C ARG A 467 28.69 31.02 34.02
N ILE A 468 28.33 32.16 34.69
CA ILE A 468 28.84 32.54 35.99
C ILE A 468 27.71 32.48 36.99
N THR A 469 27.80 31.58 37.97
CA THR A 469 26.86 31.49 39.06
C THR A 469 27.54 31.84 40.36
N GLN A 470 26.95 32.68 41.20
CA GLN A 470 27.50 33.06 42.48
C GLN A 470 26.40 33.13 43.55
N LYS A 471 26.79 32.78 44.79
CA LYS A 471 25.95 32.84 45.96
C LYS A 471 26.71 33.45 47.13
N MET A 472 26.06 34.32 47.86
CA MET A 472 26.62 34.92 49.08
C MET A 472 25.98 34.26 50.30
N GLU A 473 26.82 33.65 51.14
CA GLU A 473 26.45 33.05 52.42
C GLU A 473 27.51 33.41 53.48
N ASP A 474 27.06 33.82 54.66
CA ASP A 474 27.93 34.12 55.82
C ASP A 474 29.09 35.12 55.53
N GLY A 475 28.86 36.08 54.65
CA GLY A 475 29.88 37.05 54.25
C GLY A 475 31.00 36.46 53.37
N ILE A 476 30.71 35.32 52.71
CA ILE A 476 31.55 34.68 51.73
C ILE A 476 30.76 34.60 50.42
N VAL A 477 31.34 35.12 49.35
CA VAL A 477 30.81 34.92 48.00
C VAL A 477 31.53 33.72 47.36
N ARG A 478 30.79 32.69 47.01
CA ARG A 478 31.27 31.55 46.24
C ARG A 478 30.65 31.59 44.87
N GLY A 479 31.49 31.38 43.87
CA GLY A 479 31.01 31.36 42.49
C GLY A 479 31.74 30.29 41.65
N VAL A 480 31.06 29.93 40.58
CA VAL A 480 31.53 28.98 39.58
C VAL A 480 31.47 29.67 38.24
N VAL A 481 32.54 29.50 37.46
CA VAL A 481 32.64 29.97 36.09
C VAL A 481 32.76 28.74 35.21
N MET A 482 31.91 28.63 34.21
CA MET A 482 31.92 27.53 33.23
C MET A 482 31.96 28.10 31.83
N ASP A 483 32.85 27.60 30.97
CA ASP A 483 32.79 27.86 29.55
C ASP A 483 31.74 26.92 28.92
N VAL A 484 30.69 27.50 28.34
CA VAL A 484 29.56 26.82 27.71
C VAL A 484 29.47 27.11 26.22
N THR A 485 30.57 27.58 25.62
CA THR A 485 30.67 27.97 24.22
C THR A 485 30.21 26.85 23.29
N GLU A 486 30.74 25.66 23.48
CA GLU A 486 30.44 24.49 22.65
C GLU A 486 28.94 24.09 22.76
N GLU A 487 28.38 24.10 23.97
CA GLU A 487 26.97 23.81 24.23
C GLU A 487 26.04 24.76 23.48
N ILE A 488 26.35 26.05 23.51
CA ILE A 488 25.55 27.09 22.84
C ILE A 488 25.63 26.94 21.31
N LEU A 489 26.82 26.68 20.76
CA LEU A 489 27.00 26.50 19.32
C LEU A 489 26.27 25.25 18.80
N GLN A 490 26.36 24.12 19.53
CA GLN A 490 25.65 22.90 19.18
C GLN A 490 24.13 23.10 19.23
N THR A 491 23.61 23.80 20.23
CA THR A 491 22.19 24.08 20.38
C THR A 491 21.66 24.92 19.21
N ARG A 492 22.44 25.90 18.72
CA ARG A 492 22.08 26.71 17.56
C ARG A 492 22.04 25.90 16.28
N ALA A 493 23.05 25.06 16.05
CA ALA A 493 23.11 24.20 14.87
C ALA A 493 21.93 23.23 14.81
N LEU A 494 21.56 22.60 15.94
CA LEU A 494 20.40 21.74 16.06
C LEU A 494 19.06 22.47 15.77
N LYS A 495 18.98 23.75 16.10
CA LYS A 495 17.79 24.57 15.87
C LYS A 495 17.60 24.89 14.38
N GLU A 496 18.71 25.15 13.68
CA GLU A 496 18.73 25.36 12.23
C GLU A 496 18.34 24.10 11.46
N GLU A 497 18.90 22.94 11.81
CA GLU A 497 18.59 21.65 11.20
C GLU A 497 17.11 21.25 11.41
N ARG A 498 16.52 21.64 12.53
CA ARG A 498 15.13 21.34 12.88
C ARG A 498 14.11 22.09 12.01
N ASP A 499 14.40 23.32 11.62
CA ASP A 499 13.41 24.25 11.08
C ASP A 499 13.51 24.44 9.55
N TYR A 500 14.56 23.89 8.90
CA TYR A 500 14.76 24.01 7.45
C TYR A 500 14.69 22.65 6.73
N ASP A 501 14.29 22.69 5.46
CA ASP A 501 14.28 21.53 4.55
C ASP A 501 15.67 21.29 3.96
N ALA A 502 16.23 20.11 4.16
CA ALA A 502 17.59 19.77 3.78
C ALA A 502 17.85 19.81 2.26
N LEU A 503 16.81 19.62 1.43
CA LEU A 503 16.95 19.62 -0.03
C LEU A 503 16.93 21.04 -0.60
N THR A 504 16.05 21.88 -0.09
CA THR A 504 15.72 23.19 -0.68
C THR A 504 16.22 24.39 0.11
N GLY A 505 16.57 24.21 1.38
CA GLY A 505 17.00 25.29 2.27
C GLY A 505 15.89 26.26 2.68
N VAL A 506 14.64 26.08 2.24
CA VAL A 506 13.49 26.83 2.76
C VAL A 506 13.02 26.22 4.07
N LYS A 507 12.13 26.88 4.79
CA LYS A 507 11.56 26.32 6.02
C LYS A 507 10.79 25.05 5.73
N ASN A 508 10.89 24.08 6.64
CA ASN A 508 10.23 22.79 6.50
C ASN A 508 8.79 22.81 7.03
N ARG A 509 8.07 21.70 6.87
CA ARG A 509 6.70 21.51 7.35
C ARG A 509 6.55 21.81 8.84
N ARG A 510 7.51 21.40 9.67
CA ARG A 510 7.46 21.61 11.12
C ARG A 510 7.54 23.11 11.47
N ALA A 511 8.40 23.84 10.78
CA ALA A 511 8.48 25.28 10.91
C ALA A 511 7.18 25.97 10.46
N PHE A 512 6.53 25.45 9.41
CA PHE A 512 5.22 25.92 8.96
C PHE A 512 4.14 25.74 10.03
N GLU A 513 4.01 24.52 10.58
CA GLU A 513 3.04 24.19 11.63
C GLU A 513 3.23 25.09 12.87
N HIS A 514 4.47 25.33 13.26
CA HIS A 514 4.79 26.23 14.38
C HIS A 514 4.42 27.70 14.11
N VAL A 515 4.75 28.20 12.91
CA VAL A 515 4.38 29.56 12.50
C VAL A 515 2.85 29.70 12.43
N GLN A 516 2.17 28.69 11.93
CA GLN A 516 0.72 28.64 11.84
C GLN A 516 0.05 28.70 13.24
N GLU A 517 0.57 27.97 14.23
CA GLU A 517 0.10 28.04 15.62
C GLU A 517 0.29 29.45 16.21
N LEU A 518 1.46 30.05 15.98
CA LEU A 518 1.76 31.40 16.47
C LEU A 518 0.83 32.45 15.84
N LEU A 519 0.65 32.38 14.52
CA LEU A 519 -0.23 33.30 13.80
C LEU A 519 -1.70 33.11 14.20
N ASN A 520 -2.17 31.87 14.38
CA ASN A 520 -3.52 31.60 14.88
C ASN A 520 -3.79 32.22 16.26
N ALA A 521 -2.78 32.25 17.12
CA ALA A 521 -2.89 32.90 18.44
C ALA A 521 -2.93 34.45 18.37
N GLN A 522 -2.52 35.04 17.25
CA GLN A 522 -2.44 36.49 17.03
C GLN A 522 -3.48 37.01 16.04
N LEU A 523 -4.33 36.14 15.47
CA LEU A 523 -5.35 36.51 14.50
C LEU A 523 -6.34 37.52 15.08
N SER A 524 -6.59 38.58 14.31
CA SER A 524 -7.58 39.61 14.62
C SER A 524 -8.34 40.01 13.34
N ALA A 525 -9.41 40.75 13.48
CA ALA A 525 -10.17 41.28 12.35
C ALA A 525 -9.36 42.25 11.46
N GLU A 526 -8.23 42.77 11.98
CA GLU A 526 -7.33 43.67 11.27
C GLU A 526 -6.11 42.95 10.66
N SER A 527 -6.06 41.62 10.72
CA SER A 527 -4.94 40.84 10.19
C SER A 527 -4.98 40.82 8.66
N HIS A 528 -3.92 41.28 8.02
CA HIS A 528 -3.74 41.29 6.55
C HIS A 528 -2.83 40.16 6.10
N LEU A 529 -3.22 38.91 6.42
CA LEU A 529 -2.47 37.72 6.07
C LEU A 529 -2.98 37.12 4.76
N GLY A 530 -2.05 36.59 3.96
CA GLY A 530 -2.36 35.82 2.77
C GLY A 530 -1.54 34.52 2.72
N ALA A 531 -2.08 33.54 2.04
CA ALA A 531 -1.39 32.29 1.73
C ALA A 531 -1.37 32.04 0.24
N VAL A 532 -0.24 31.54 -0.26
CA VAL A 532 -0.11 31.01 -1.62
C VAL A 532 0.28 29.55 -1.53
N MET A 533 -0.57 28.65 -2.01
CA MET A 533 -0.25 27.25 -2.20
C MET A 533 0.42 27.07 -3.55
N CYS A 534 1.50 26.33 -3.58
CA CYS A 534 2.24 25.99 -4.79
C CYS A 534 2.49 24.49 -4.86
N ASP A 535 2.31 23.91 -6.05
CA ASP A 535 2.49 22.49 -6.32
C ASP A 535 3.26 22.31 -7.64
N LEU A 536 4.31 21.51 -7.62
CA LEU A 536 5.14 21.26 -8.78
C LEU A 536 4.43 20.32 -9.76
N ASN A 537 4.25 20.78 -10.99
CA ASN A 537 3.58 20.00 -12.01
C ASN A 537 4.47 18.83 -12.48
N GLU A 538 3.86 17.65 -12.59
CA GLU A 538 4.46 16.47 -13.23
C GLU A 538 5.78 15.99 -12.59
N LEU A 539 6.08 16.33 -11.33
CA LEU A 539 7.31 15.90 -10.64
C LEU A 539 7.49 14.36 -10.69
N LYS A 540 6.40 13.62 -10.53
CA LYS A 540 6.44 12.16 -10.63
C LYS A 540 6.91 11.70 -12.00
N GLN A 541 6.42 12.31 -13.08
CA GLN A 541 6.85 11.97 -14.44
C GLN A 541 8.32 12.33 -14.68
N VAL A 542 8.78 13.45 -14.11
CA VAL A 542 10.20 13.84 -14.15
C VAL A 542 11.05 12.79 -13.45
N ASN A 543 10.66 12.36 -12.25
CA ASN A 543 11.34 11.29 -11.50
C ASN A 543 11.37 9.98 -12.29
N ASP A 544 10.23 9.57 -12.83
CA ASP A 544 10.09 8.31 -13.58
C ASP A 544 10.86 8.33 -14.90
N SER A 545 10.99 9.50 -15.56
CA SER A 545 11.61 9.62 -16.88
C SER A 545 13.09 10.01 -16.83
N PHE A 546 13.52 10.81 -15.83
CA PHE A 546 14.86 11.40 -15.76
C PHE A 546 15.62 11.06 -14.48
N GLY A 547 14.99 10.29 -13.56
CA GLY A 547 15.56 9.90 -12.28
C GLY A 547 15.36 10.93 -11.16
N HIS A 548 15.53 10.49 -9.92
CA HIS A 548 15.31 11.30 -8.72
C HIS A 548 16.25 12.49 -8.62
N ASP A 549 17.49 12.37 -9.08
CA ASP A 549 18.45 13.50 -9.07
C ASP A 549 17.92 14.70 -9.87
N LYS A 550 17.25 14.43 -11.00
CA LYS A 550 16.64 15.48 -11.83
C LYS A 550 15.38 16.04 -11.21
N GLY A 551 14.61 15.22 -10.52
CA GLY A 551 13.50 15.67 -9.71
C GLY A 551 13.93 16.56 -8.54
N ASP A 552 15.01 16.21 -7.87
CA ASP A 552 15.60 17.01 -6.80
C ASP A 552 16.13 18.38 -7.30
N GLU A 553 16.73 18.40 -8.49
CA GLU A 553 17.13 19.65 -9.16
C GLU A 553 15.91 20.52 -9.45
N TYR A 554 14.83 19.92 -9.94
CA TYR A 554 13.58 20.61 -10.20
C TYR A 554 12.96 21.18 -8.92
N ILE A 555 12.96 20.42 -7.83
CA ILE A 555 12.46 20.87 -6.53
C ILE A 555 13.29 22.05 -6.01
N ARG A 556 14.64 21.97 -6.07
CA ARG A 556 15.54 23.06 -5.63
C ARG A 556 15.31 24.33 -6.45
N PHE A 557 15.26 24.20 -7.77
CA PHE A 557 14.99 25.34 -8.63
C PHE A 557 13.64 25.98 -8.33
N SER A 558 12.60 25.16 -8.16
CA SER A 558 11.26 25.67 -7.86
C SER A 558 11.20 26.40 -6.52
N ALA A 559 11.87 25.87 -5.49
CA ALA A 559 12.00 26.54 -4.20
C ALA A 559 12.69 27.92 -4.34
N GLU A 560 13.79 27.97 -5.11
CA GLU A 560 14.52 29.22 -5.38
C GLU A 560 13.66 30.22 -6.17
N ALA A 561 12.91 29.73 -7.17
CA ALA A 561 11.99 30.56 -7.96
C ALA A 561 10.86 31.14 -7.10
N ILE A 562 10.29 30.32 -6.19
CA ILE A 562 9.27 30.78 -5.23
C ILE A 562 9.86 31.85 -4.30
N CYS A 563 11.03 31.63 -3.73
CA CYS A 563 11.70 32.64 -2.89
C CYS A 563 11.99 33.95 -3.64
N LYS A 564 12.42 33.88 -4.90
CA LYS A 564 12.64 35.06 -5.73
C LYS A 564 11.36 35.79 -6.10
N ALA A 565 10.26 35.05 -6.27
CA ALA A 565 8.97 35.64 -6.58
C ALA A 565 8.34 36.30 -5.35
N PHE A 566 8.55 35.72 -4.17
CA PHE A 566 7.99 36.19 -2.89
C PHE A 566 9.10 36.55 -1.88
N PRO A 567 9.88 37.62 -2.13
CA PRO A 567 11.05 37.96 -1.31
C PRO A 567 10.69 38.39 0.13
N PHE A 568 9.45 38.79 0.36
CA PHE A 568 8.91 39.17 1.68
C PHE A 568 8.00 38.13 2.29
N GLY A 569 7.80 36.98 1.61
CA GLY A 569 6.98 35.86 2.10
C GLY A 569 7.78 34.84 2.91
N GLY A 570 7.15 34.26 3.89
CA GLY A 570 7.66 33.06 4.54
C GLY A 570 7.42 31.84 3.64
N VAL A 571 8.48 31.28 3.05
CA VAL A 571 8.39 30.11 2.16
C VAL A 571 8.64 28.84 2.95
N PHE A 572 7.72 27.86 2.82
CA PHE A 572 7.76 26.58 3.50
C PHE A 572 7.55 25.44 2.51
N ARG A 573 8.31 24.36 2.64
CA ARG A 573 8.05 23.11 1.96
C ARG A 573 7.24 22.20 2.89
N VAL A 574 5.98 21.92 2.54
CA VAL A 574 5.04 21.18 3.38
C VAL A 574 4.81 19.72 2.90
N GLY A 575 5.17 19.43 1.66
CA GLY A 575 5.08 18.12 1.04
C GLY A 575 6.25 17.87 0.09
N GLY A 576 6.23 16.76 -0.61
CA GLY A 576 7.27 16.40 -1.58
C GLY A 576 7.42 17.44 -2.70
N ASP A 577 6.30 17.85 -3.30
CA ASP A 577 6.13 18.80 -4.40
C ASP A 577 5.34 20.05 -4.00
N GLU A 578 4.96 20.17 -2.72
CA GLU A 578 4.07 21.22 -2.22
C GLU A 578 4.82 22.26 -1.40
N PHE A 579 4.56 23.52 -1.70
CA PHE A 579 5.09 24.67 -0.97
C PHE A 579 3.95 25.59 -0.54
N VAL A 580 4.13 26.20 0.61
CA VAL A 580 3.26 27.26 1.13
C VAL A 580 4.07 28.53 1.27
N VAL A 581 3.53 29.63 0.81
CA VAL A 581 4.06 30.97 1.08
C VAL A 581 3.06 31.71 1.95
N LEU A 582 3.49 32.15 3.12
CA LEU A 582 2.70 33.05 3.97
C LEU A 582 3.19 34.49 3.74
N VAL A 583 2.27 35.36 3.43
CA VAL A 583 2.55 36.80 3.18
C VAL A 583 1.77 37.65 4.19
N ASP A 584 2.39 38.69 4.65
CA ASP A 584 1.79 39.65 5.57
C ASP A 584 1.79 41.05 4.96
N ASN A 585 0.69 41.78 5.08
CA ASN A 585 0.51 43.14 4.59
C ASN A 585 0.76 43.36 3.09
N LEU A 586 0.60 42.31 2.25
CA LEU A 586 0.63 42.44 0.79
C LEU A 586 -0.79 42.59 0.24
N SER A 587 -0.96 43.43 -0.75
CA SER A 587 -2.20 43.54 -1.51
C SER A 587 -2.38 42.38 -2.49
N GLU A 588 -3.61 42.15 -2.92
CA GLU A 588 -3.91 41.13 -3.93
C GLU A 588 -3.14 41.34 -5.25
N ASP A 589 -2.95 42.59 -5.66
CA ASP A 589 -2.22 42.93 -6.90
C ASP A 589 -0.72 42.62 -6.76
N GLU A 590 -0.10 42.86 -5.61
CA GLU A 590 1.28 42.46 -5.34
C GLU A 590 1.47 40.94 -5.32
N VAL A 591 0.52 40.21 -4.77
CA VAL A 591 0.53 38.73 -4.81
C VAL A 591 0.35 38.22 -6.25
N LYS A 592 -0.54 38.83 -7.04
CA LYS A 592 -0.70 38.51 -8.48
C LYS A 592 0.59 38.77 -9.28
N GLU A 593 1.26 39.90 -9.04
CA GLU A 593 2.53 40.20 -9.71
C GLU A 593 3.62 39.19 -9.30
N SER A 594 3.67 38.79 -8.03
CA SER A 594 4.59 37.76 -7.56
C SER A 594 4.28 36.40 -8.22
N CYS A 595 3.02 36.04 -8.35
CA CYS A 595 2.59 34.82 -9.06
C CYS A 595 2.98 34.88 -10.56
N LYS A 596 2.83 36.03 -11.21
CA LYS A 596 3.27 36.23 -12.59
C LYS A 596 4.77 36.08 -12.72
N LYS A 597 5.55 36.69 -11.83
CA LYS A 597 7.01 36.54 -11.76
C LYS A 597 7.43 35.07 -11.56
N LEU A 598 6.71 34.32 -10.71
CA LEU A 598 6.95 32.90 -10.56
C LEU A 598 6.74 32.16 -11.88
N THR A 599 5.66 32.48 -12.59
CA THR A 599 5.37 31.88 -13.90
C THR A 599 6.49 32.15 -14.90
N GLU A 600 6.95 33.39 -14.97
CA GLU A 600 8.04 33.79 -15.87
C GLU A 600 9.34 33.02 -15.56
N LEU A 601 9.71 32.89 -14.29
CA LEU A 601 10.88 32.10 -13.85
C LEU A 601 10.75 30.61 -14.21
N MET A 602 9.59 30.07 -14.04
CA MET A 602 9.34 28.66 -14.39
C MET A 602 9.30 28.43 -15.89
N ASP A 603 8.79 29.38 -16.67
CA ASP A 603 8.80 29.32 -18.14
C ASP A 603 10.21 29.43 -18.71
N GLU A 604 11.08 30.23 -18.08
CA GLU A 604 12.50 30.28 -18.43
C GLU A 604 13.19 28.95 -18.14
N TYR A 605 12.97 28.38 -16.96
CA TYR A 605 13.52 27.09 -16.62
C TYR A 605 13.01 25.95 -17.54
N ARG A 606 11.74 25.99 -17.92
CA ARG A 606 11.14 25.03 -18.87
C ARG A 606 11.89 24.99 -20.21
N LYS A 607 12.41 26.11 -20.68
CA LYS A 607 13.18 26.19 -21.95
C LYS A 607 14.50 25.39 -21.88
N THR A 608 15.08 25.27 -20.69
CA THR A 608 16.40 24.67 -20.48
C THR A 608 16.35 23.30 -19.81
N SER A 609 15.27 22.97 -19.10
CA SER A 609 15.14 21.76 -18.28
C SER A 609 14.99 20.46 -19.08
N GLY A 610 14.46 20.53 -20.31
CA GLY A 610 14.20 19.36 -21.16
C GLY A 610 12.89 18.63 -20.83
N PHE A 611 12.09 19.14 -19.91
CA PHE A 611 10.77 18.63 -19.53
C PHE A 611 9.78 19.77 -19.24
N ARG A 612 8.50 19.44 -19.07
CA ARG A 612 7.45 20.44 -18.80
C ARG A 612 7.49 20.92 -17.34
N ALA A 613 8.54 21.68 -16.97
CA ALA A 613 8.59 22.30 -15.66
C ALA A 613 7.48 23.35 -15.50
N GLY A 614 6.85 23.40 -14.33
CA GLY A 614 5.83 24.39 -14.00
C GLY A 614 5.33 24.23 -12.58
N VAL A 615 4.86 25.29 -12.00
CA VAL A 615 4.28 25.32 -10.66
C VAL A 615 2.83 25.78 -10.77
N ALA A 616 1.90 24.94 -10.33
CA ALA A 616 0.53 25.36 -10.13
C ALA A 616 0.44 26.12 -8.81
N PHE A 617 -0.28 27.22 -8.79
CA PHE A 617 -0.44 28.02 -7.59
C PHE A 617 -1.88 28.53 -7.44
N GLY A 618 -2.24 28.79 -6.20
CA GLY A 618 -3.47 29.46 -5.83
C GLY A 618 -3.25 30.24 -4.55
N TYR A 619 -3.93 31.35 -4.43
CA TYR A 619 -3.77 32.22 -3.27
C TYR A 619 -5.13 32.58 -2.67
N SER A 620 -5.11 32.91 -1.40
CA SER A 620 -6.23 33.48 -0.68
C SER A 620 -5.75 34.41 0.43
N PHE A 621 -6.61 35.29 0.84
CA PHE A 621 -6.38 36.19 1.97
C PHE A 621 -7.29 35.81 3.13
N TYR A 622 -6.82 36.07 4.32
CA TYR A 622 -7.61 35.90 5.53
C TYR A 622 -8.86 36.79 5.49
N ASN A 623 -10.00 36.18 5.71
CA ASN A 623 -11.28 36.87 5.78
C ASN A 623 -11.94 36.60 7.14
N PRO A 624 -11.96 37.59 8.05
CA PRO A 624 -12.51 37.41 9.40
C PRO A 624 -14.00 37.05 9.45
N GLU A 625 -14.75 37.24 8.34
CA GLU A 625 -16.17 36.87 8.26
C GLU A 625 -16.37 35.37 7.94
N SER A 626 -15.40 34.73 7.29
CA SER A 626 -15.50 33.34 6.85
C SER A 626 -14.51 32.39 7.48
N ASP A 627 -13.37 32.89 7.95
CA ASP A 627 -12.27 32.07 8.43
C ASP A 627 -12.20 32.10 9.97
N ASN A 628 -12.28 30.95 10.60
CA ASN A 628 -12.09 30.82 12.04
C ASN A 628 -10.59 30.73 12.42
N LYS A 629 -9.77 30.29 11.47
CA LYS A 629 -8.34 30.04 11.64
C LYS A 629 -7.61 30.06 10.28
N LEU A 630 -6.29 30.11 10.33
CA LEU A 630 -5.42 30.15 9.15
C LEU A 630 -5.64 28.97 8.19
N GLU A 631 -5.99 27.79 8.72
CA GLU A 631 -6.27 26.61 7.92
C GLU A 631 -7.41 26.83 6.94
N ASP A 632 -8.43 27.59 7.32
CA ASP A 632 -9.57 27.89 6.44
C ASP A 632 -9.12 28.74 5.24
N MET A 633 -8.24 29.72 5.48
CA MET A 633 -7.60 30.51 4.41
C MET A 633 -6.71 29.63 3.53
N ILE A 634 -5.86 28.79 4.12
CA ILE A 634 -4.95 27.90 3.39
C ILE A 634 -5.73 26.93 2.50
N LEU A 635 -6.85 26.37 3.00
CA LEU A 635 -7.73 25.50 2.24
C LEU A 635 -8.29 26.18 0.99
N ARG A 636 -8.68 27.46 1.08
CA ARG A 636 -9.14 28.21 -0.10
C ARG A 636 -8.02 28.47 -1.11
N ALA A 637 -6.79 28.70 -0.62
CA ALA A 637 -5.62 28.83 -1.49
C ALA A 637 -5.34 27.52 -2.21
N ASP A 638 -5.47 26.37 -1.52
CA ASP A 638 -5.31 25.03 -2.08
C ASP A 638 -6.37 24.73 -3.14
N GLU A 639 -7.64 25.03 -2.87
CA GLU A 639 -8.71 24.90 -3.86
C GLU A 639 -8.47 25.75 -5.12
N ALA A 640 -7.94 26.97 -4.94
CA ALA A 640 -7.57 27.84 -6.05
C ALA A 640 -6.40 27.25 -6.86
N MET A 641 -5.38 26.73 -6.18
CA MET A 641 -4.23 26.05 -6.78
C MET A 641 -4.69 24.81 -7.55
N TYR A 642 -5.58 24.00 -7.00
CA TYR A 642 -6.12 22.82 -7.68
C TYR A 642 -6.87 23.19 -8.97
N LYS A 643 -7.67 24.26 -8.97
CA LYS A 643 -8.33 24.79 -10.18
C LYS A 643 -7.31 25.24 -11.22
N ASN A 644 -6.27 25.95 -10.80
CA ASN A 644 -5.16 26.37 -11.65
C ASN A 644 -4.42 25.16 -12.24
N LYS A 645 -4.12 24.13 -11.43
CA LYS A 645 -3.47 22.90 -11.86
C LYS A 645 -4.27 22.17 -12.95
N ARG A 646 -5.60 22.16 -12.83
CA ARG A 646 -6.48 21.57 -13.85
C ARG A 646 -6.47 22.37 -15.16
N SER A 647 -6.41 23.69 -15.09
CA SER A 647 -6.36 24.54 -16.30
C SER A 647 -5.03 24.42 -17.06
N MET A 648 -3.95 24.08 -16.36
CA MET A 648 -2.63 23.85 -16.96
C MET A 648 -2.50 22.45 -17.63
N LYS A 649 -3.42 21.51 -17.35
CA LYS A 649 -3.47 20.18 -17.97
C LYS A 649 -4.32 20.12 -19.25
N LEU A 650 -5.08 21.18 -19.55
CA LEU A 650 -5.83 21.38 -20.78
C LEU A 650 -5.01 22.18 -21.79
#